data_2620d65c727aff709ba5222a54c23d3a
#
_entry.id   2620d65c727aff709ba5222a54c23d3a
#
_cell.length_a   1.000
_cell.length_b   1.000
_cell.length_c   1.000
_cell.angle_alpha   90.00
_cell.angle_beta   90.00
_cell.angle_gamma   90.00
#
_symmetry.space_group_name_H-M   'P 1'
#
loop_
_entity.id
_entity.type
_entity.pdbx_description
1 polymer ?
#
loop_
_entity_poly.entity_id
_entity_poly.type
_entity_poly.pdbx_seq_one_letter_code
_entity_poly.pdbx_strand_id
1 'polypeptide(L)'
;MSGLTPRHADAATTGQETTISGVVLDTSGGVVQGATVTLVAAAPPRSLVTDSFGRFSFAGLTAAPSRLTIAREGFLTRTLTQVTLGEDVRVVLDPASIREEVAVTGQASRDKPVVTAMRGNTAWTDVPQAMSIMSRQTISDLGMRGMADVTRYVAGVGMAQGEGNRDTPIFRGNNSTSDFFVDGIRDDAQYFRDLYNVERIEALKGPNAMIFGRGGVGGVINRVTRQADWRRTRAIVLEGGSYADRRVSADLSEPFGAAFATRVNAVYEDSDSYRDGARKERYGINPTVALTAGTRTVMRGGYEYFRDARTADRGVPSFRGAPLGTAPGAFFGNAAESRSDSSVHAGTAAVDHQFRHGWTLRSRARVAGYDKFYQNVFAASAVDSTGTRVSLAGYRHTTTRTNAIASADVTGAVHTGGIRHDVMVGTEVGRQLTGNIRNTAYFASAGGEVTTVSVPVSNPLATPAGYRRGAADANNDGRATMAAVYAQDQVHLSTRLEAVVGLRLDRFNVRFDDRRTQSRFSSRDTVVSPRAALIFKPLTSASVYGSYTLAYLPRAGEQLSSLSLTNQALDPERFVNTELGAKWQPARGVALSAALYQLTRGNVVVADPLDVTRSILVDGERTRGLELEATGHVTNRWTVLGAYAYQDGRITTRLSASVPAGATLAQLPRHSFSLWNKYTVTRQVALGAALSHRSDVFAAADNTVTLPAYTRGDGALFVTLSRHLQAQLNVENVTNRRYALFAHSNNNITPGSPRSARLSVTARF
;
A
#
# COMPACT_ATOMS: atom_id res chain seq x y z
N MET A 1 -24.28 -27.87 100.61
CA MET A 1 -23.20 -28.73 100.09
C MET A 1 -23.10 -28.51 98.63
N SER A 2 -22.13 -27.97 98.28
CA SER A 2 -21.53 -27.42 97.12
C SER A 2 -21.89 -28.08 95.79
N GLY A 3 -22.49 -27.31 94.89
CA GLY A 3 -22.69 -27.65 93.50
C GLY A 3 -21.84 -26.76 92.58
N LEU A 4 -20.90 -27.34 91.86
CA LEU A 4 -20.06 -26.72 90.87
C LEU A 4 -20.78 -26.78 89.48
N THR A 5 -21.08 -25.62 88.88
CA THR A 5 -21.48 -25.50 87.52
C THR A 5 -20.26 -25.45 86.60
N PRO A 6 -20.25 -26.12 85.45
CA PRO A 6 -19.18 -25.95 84.43
C PRO A 6 -19.44 -24.77 83.54
N ARG A 7 -18.42 -23.95 83.32
CA ARG A 7 -18.37 -22.87 82.38
C ARG A 7 -18.35 -23.46 80.94
N HIS A 8 -19.23 -22.94 80.10
CA HIS A 8 -19.14 -23.10 78.63
C HIS A 8 -17.90 -22.35 78.12
N ALA A 9 -17.07 -23.07 77.40
CA ALA A 9 -15.96 -22.52 76.62
C ALA A 9 -16.56 -22.08 75.28
N ASP A 10 -16.47 -20.79 74.95
CA ASP A 10 -16.74 -20.25 73.62
C ASP A 10 -15.76 -20.88 72.63
N ALA A 11 -16.27 -21.63 71.64
CA ALA A 11 -15.50 -22.09 70.52
C ALA A 11 -15.26 -20.90 69.58
N ALA A 12 -14.04 -20.40 69.56
CA ALA A 12 -13.57 -19.47 68.53
C ALA A 12 -13.66 -20.17 67.17
N THR A 13 -14.55 -19.72 66.31
CA THR A 13 -14.60 -20.10 64.89
C THR A 13 -13.37 -19.56 64.21
N THR A 14 -12.35 -20.40 64.02
CA THR A 14 -11.22 -20.12 63.11
C THR A 14 -11.79 -20.05 61.71
N GLY A 15 -11.96 -18.82 61.21
CA GLY A 15 -12.28 -18.57 59.82
C GLY A 15 -11.18 -19.19 58.94
N GLN A 16 -11.54 -20.15 58.16
CA GLN A 16 -10.66 -20.74 57.16
C GLN A 16 -10.23 -19.62 56.20
N GLU A 17 -8.96 -19.18 56.29
CA GLU A 17 -8.38 -18.26 55.31
C GLU A 17 -8.36 -18.98 53.96
N THR A 18 -9.22 -18.53 53.05
CA THR A 18 -9.31 -19.08 51.70
C THR A 18 -8.27 -18.38 50.81
N THR A 19 -7.35 -19.17 50.32
CA THR A 19 -6.28 -18.71 49.41
C THR A 19 -6.54 -19.15 47.99
N ILE A 20 -6.04 -18.37 47.02
CA ILE A 20 -5.82 -18.81 45.64
C ILE A 20 -4.35 -18.73 45.38
N SER A 21 -3.73 -19.86 45.11
CA SER A 21 -2.32 -19.97 44.74
C SER A 21 -2.21 -20.55 43.31
N GLY A 22 -1.02 -20.40 42.73
CA GLY A 22 -0.79 -21.02 41.45
C GLY A 22 0.60 -20.74 40.87
N VAL A 23 0.86 -21.37 39.74
CA VAL A 23 2.11 -21.20 39.00
C VAL A 23 1.81 -20.78 37.57
N VAL A 24 2.61 -19.81 37.11
CA VAL A 24 2.56 -19.33 35.71
C VAL A 24 3.73 -19.94 34.96
N LEU A 25 3.41 -20.66 33.88
CA LEU A 25 4.37 -21.36 33.04
C LEU A 25 4.27 -20.81 31.61
N ASP A 26 5.28 -21.01 30.79
CA ASP A 26 5.22 -20.88 29.37
C ASP A 26 4.84 -22.22 28.70
N THR A 27 4.65 -22.20 27.37
CA THR A 27 4.28 -23.40 26.59
C THR A 27 5.37 -24.48 26.55
N SER A 28 6.59 -24.16 26.96
CA SER A 28 7.69 -25.14 27.11
C SER A 28 7.72 -25.77 28.52
N GLY A 29 6.87 -25.32 29.46
CA GLY A 29 6.85 -25.70 30.85
C GLY A 29 7.83 -24.91 31.70
N GLY A 30 8.50 -23.91 31.13
CA GLY A 30 9.36 -22.97 31.87
C GLY A 30 8.55 -22.02 32.73
N VAL A 31 9.06 -21.68 33.95
CA VAL A 31 8.38 -20.77 34.86
C VAL A 31 8.44 -19.31 34.35
N VAL A 32 7.34 -18.58 34.45
CA VAL A 32 7.25 -17.16 34.04
C VAL A 32 7.36 -16.28 35.27
N GLN A 33 8.57 -15.78 35.54
CA GLN A 33 8.81 -14.80 36.58
C GLN A 33 8.34 -13.41 36.18
N GLY A 34 7.80 -12.62 37.10
CA GLY A 34 7.44 -11.24 36.89
C GLY A 34 6.14 -11.05 36.09
N ALA A 35 5.29 -12.07 35.99
CA ALA A 35 3.95 -11.94 35.45
C ALA A 35 3.03 -11.22 36.44
N THR A 36 2.32 -10.20 35.98
CA THR A 36 1.30 -9.50 36.79
C THR A 36 0.05 -10.34 36.84
N VAL A 37 -0.36 -10.79 38.01
CA VAL A 37 -1.59 -11.51 38.26
C VAL A 37 -2.59 -10.56 38.91
N THR A 38 -3.70 -10.28 38.23
CA THR A 38 -4.76 -9.39 38.72
C THR A 38 -6.00 -10.19 39.02
N LEU A 39 -6.46 -10.08 40.28
CA LEU A 39 -7.65 -10.74 40.78
C LEU A 39 -8.76 -9.71 40.90
N VAL A 40 -9.87 -9.96 40.20
CA VAL A 40 -11.08 -9.14 40.24
C VAL A 40 -12.14 -9.88 41.05
N ALA A 41 -12.30 -9.48 42.32
CA ALA A 41 -13.41 -9.82 43.19
C ALA A 41 -14.31 -8.58 43.38
N ALA A 42 -15.33 -8.64 44.22
CA ALA A 42 -16.40 -7.62 44.34
C ALA A 42 -15.93 -6.18 44.65
N ALA A 43 -14.65 -5.83 44.95
CA ALA A 43 -13.97 -4.51 44.90
C ALA A 43 -12.79 -4.45 45.91
N PRO A 44 -11.75 -3.61 45.76
CA PRO A 44 -11.08 -3.22 44.50
C PRO A 44 -10.19 -4.36 43.96
N PRO A 45 -9.78 -4.33 42.66
CA PRO A 45 -8.90 -5.36 42.11
C PRO A 45 -7.58 -5.43 42.86
N ARG A 46 -7.12 -6.64 43.17
CA ARG A 46 -5.82 -6.89 43.81
C ARG A 46 -4.84 -7.43 42.76
N SER A 47 -3.65 -6.87 42.71
CA SER A 47 -2.61 -7.32 41.78
C SER A 47 -1.33 -7.67 42.53
N LEU A 48 -0.63 -8.70 42.05
CA LEU A 48 0.71 -9.09 42.50
C LEU A 48 1.54 -9.58 41.34
N VAL A 49 2.82 -9.77 41.56
CA VAL A 49 3.76 -10.22 40.50
C VAL A 49 4.30 -11.60 40.91
N THR A 50 4.40 -12.51 39.93
CA THR A 50 4.93 -13.86 40.17
C THR A 50 6.42 -13.82 40.61
N ASP A 51 6.79 -14.68 41.54
CA ASP A 51 8.15 -14.84 42.06
C ASP A 51 9.11 -15.50 41.04
N SER A 52 10.36 -15.77 41.47
CA SER A 52 11.38 -16.41 40.63
C SER A 52 11.04 -17.85 40.21
N PHE A 53 10.07 -18.47 40.86
CA PHE A 53 9.52 -19.79 40.50
C PHE A 53 8.20 -19.72 39.75
N GLY A 54 7.81 -18.52 39.28
CA GLY A 54 6.54 -18.29 38.56
C GLY A 54 5.31 -18.40 39.46
N ARG A 55 5.45 -18.42 40.81
CA ARG A 55 4.34 -18.65 41.76
C ARG A 55 3.69 -17.36 42.19
N PHE A 56 2.37 -17.42 42.45
CA PHE A 56 1.59 -16.36 43.04
C PHE A 56 0.65 -16.90 44.13
N SER A 57 0.30 -16.08 45.10
CA SER A 57 -0.67 -16.42 46.13
C SER A 57 -1.42 -15.20 46.63
N PHE A 58 -2.77 -15.27 46.62
CA PHE A 58 -3.68 -14.31 47.24
C PHE A 58 -4.30 -14.94 48.46
N ALA A 59 -4.06 -14.40 49.63
CA ALA A 59 -4.63 -14.83 50.90
C ALA A 59 -5.74 -13.89 51.39
N GLY A 60 -6.58 -14.37 52.31
CA GLY A 60 -7.67 -13.57 52.93
C GLY A 60 -8.82 -13.26 51.99
N LEU A 61 -9.21 -14.21 51.15
CA LEU A 61 -10.33 -14.07 50.24
C LEU A 61 -11.64 -14.55 50.89
N THR A 62 -12.63 -13.68 50.91
CA THR A 62 -13.99 -13.97 51.49
C THR A 62 -15.00 -14.48 50.49
N ALA A 63 -14.68 -14.39 49.19
CA ALA A 63 -15.52 -14.89 48.09
C ALA A 63 -14.63 -15.32 46.88
N ALA A 64 -15.12 -16.27 46.08
CA ALA A 64 -14.46 -16.67 44.86
C ALA A 64 -14.38 -15.49 43.85
N PRO A 65 -13.21 -15.24 43.24
CA PRO A 65 -13.06 -14.14 42.28
C PRO A 65 -13.85 -14.42 41.00
N SER A 66 -14.42 -13.37 40.43
CA SER A 66 -15.11 -13.47 39.14
C SER A 66 -14.16 -13.59 37.97
N ARG A 67 -12.89 -13.20 38.17
CA ARG A 67 -11.87 -13.20 37.11
C ARG A 67 -10.45 -13.14 37.66
N LEU A 68 -9.56 -13.95 37.06
CA LEU A 68 -8.11 -13.87 37.29
C LEU A 68 -7.44 -13.55 35.93
N THR A 69 -6.76 -12.43 35.84
CA THR A 69 -6.06 -12.01 34.62
C THR A 69 -4.54 -12.05 34.85
N ILE A 70 -3.82 -12.75 33.97
CA ILE A 70 -2.38 -12.90 34.05
C ILE A 70 -1.77 -12.27 32.81
N ALA A 71 -0.91 -11.27 32.99
CA ALA A 71 -0.22 -10.52 31.94
C ALA A 71 1.29 -10.47 32.21
N ARG A 72 2.08 -10.69 31.17
CA ARG A 72 3.52 -10.52 31.18
C ARG A 72 3.96 -9.98 29.84
N GLU A 73 4.88 -9.02 29.83
CA GLU A 73 5.50 -8.55 28.59
C GLU A 73 6.17 -9.71 27.85
N GLY A 74 5.86 -9.88 26.56
CA GLY A 74 6.30 -11.03 25.77
C GLY A 74 5.36 -12.25 25.81
N PHE A 75 4.21 -12.16 26.48
CA PHE A 75 3.19 -13.22 26.54
C PHE A 75 1.79 -12.69 26.26
N LEU A 76 0.92 -13.54 25.72
CA LEU A 76 -0.50 -13.22 25.58
C LEU A 76 -1.15 -13.17 26.97
N THR A 77 -1.92 -12.10 27.23
CA THR A 77 -2.71 -11.99 28.46
C THR A 77 -3.74 -13.11 28.51
N ARG A 78 -3.71 -13.90 29.58
CA ARG A 78 -4.68 -14.98 29.82
C ARG A 78 -5.67 -14.58 30.93
N THR A 79 -6.95 -14.84 30.67
CA THR A 79 -8.00 -14.56 31.64
C THR A 79 -8.76 -15.86 31.94
N LEU A 80 -8.87 -16.17 33.23
CA LEU A 80 -9.68 -17.26 33.77
C LEU A 80 -10.95 -16.67 34.37
N THR A 81 -12.11 -17.19 33.99
CA THR A 81 -13.42 -16.67 34.45
C THR A 81 -14.11 -17.55 35.51
N GLN A 82 -13.52 -18.70 35.81
CA GLN A 82 -13.97 -19.60 36.88
C GLN A 82 -12.75 -20.07 37.65
N VAL A 83 -12.56 -19.57 38.84
CA VAL A 83 -11.45 -19.95 39.76
C VAL A 83 -12.05 -20.31 41.10
N THR A 84 -11.75 -21.49 41.61
CA THR A 84 -12.28 -22.02 42.86
C THR A 84 -11.35 -21.63 44.02
N LEU A 85 -11.91 -21.26 45.16
CA LEU A 85 -11.13 -21.00 46.39
C LEU A 85 -10.48 -22.29 46.87
N GLY A 86 -9.18 -22.22 47.23
CA GLY A 86 -8.38 -23.35 47.68
C GLY A 86 -7.76 -24.18 46.57
N GLU A 87 -7.95 -23.81 45.32
CA GLU A 87 -7.36 -24.50 44.15
C GLU A 87 -5.96 -23.95 43.84
N ASP A 88 -5.03 -24.82 43.49
CA ASP A 88 -3.71 -24.45 42.98
C ASP A 88 -3.75 -24.33 41.47
N VAL A 89 -3.83 -23.08 40.97
CA VAL A 89 -4.10 -22.79 39.56
C VAL A 89 -2.83 -22.87 38.72
N ARG A 90 -2.83 -23.75 37.73
CA ARG A 90 -1.75 -23.83 36.75
C ARG A 90 -2.10 -23.03 35.52
N VAL A 91 -1.38 -21.95 35.25
CA VAL A 91 -1.63 -21.07 34.10
C VAL A 91 -0.47 -21.21 33.13
N VAL A 92 -0.77 -21.60 31.90
CA VAL A 92 0.21 -21.58 30.81
C VAL A 92 -0.04 -20.33 29.97
N LEU A 93 0.95 -19.43 29.93
CA LEU A 93 0.95 -18.27 29.04
C LEU A 93 1.55 -18.68 27.69
N ASP A 94 0.80 -18.45 26.66
CA ASP A 94 1.33 -18.49 25.31
C ASP A 94 2.28 -17.29 25.17
N PRO A 95 3.54 -17.48 24.71
CA PRO A 95 4.38 -16.36 24.35
C PRO A 95 3.56 -15.46 23.42
N ALA A 96 3.57 -14.16 23.67
CA ALA A 96 3.21 -13.19 22.65
C ALA A 96 4.26 -13.41 21.57
N SER A 97 4.01 -14.42 20.72
CA SER A 97 4.79 -14.61 19.53
C SER A 97 4.79 -13.27 18.81
N ILE A 98 5.78 -13.01 17.95
CA ILE A 98 5.71 -12.05 16.84
C ILE A 98 4.57 -12.49 15.89
N ARG A 99 3.49 -12.97 16.43
CA ARG A 99 2.18 -13.09 15.86
C ARG A 99 1.65 -11.67 15.88
N GLU A 100 1.89 -10.94 14.79
CA GLU A 100 0.95 -9.89 14.45
C GLU A 100 -0.43 -10.56 14.51
N GLU A 101 -1.18 -10.29 15.56
CA GLU A 101 -2.59 -10.61 15.59
C GLU A 101 -3.25 -9.78 14.50
N VAL A 102 -3.32 -10.34 13.30
CA VAL A 102 -4.18 -9.85 12.24
C VAL A 102 -5.60 -10.18 12.69
N ALA A 103 -6.13 -9.42 13.63
CA ALA A 103 -7.54 -9.46 13.94
C ALA A 103 -8.29 -8.97 12.71
N VAL A 104 -9.00 -9.90 12.07
CA VAL A 104 -9.83 -9.67 10.88
C VAL A 104 -11.14 -8.98 11.32
N THR A 105 -11.02 -7.75 11.80
CA THR A 105 -12.16 -6.84 11.92
C THR A 105 -11.68 -5.47 11.46
N GLY A 106 -12.48 -4.76 10.70
CA GLY A 106 -12.14 -3.44 10.14
C GLY A 106 -11.73 -2.37 11.15
N GLN A 107 -11.83 -2.66 12.45
CA GLN A 107 -11.33 -1.87 13.56
C GLN A 107 -9.83 -2.05 13.80
N ALA A 108 -9.27 -3.20 13.45
CA ALA A 108 -7.97 -3.63 13.95
C ALA A 108 -6.76 -3.05 13.19
N SER A 109 -6.94 -2.42 12.02
CA SER A 109 -5.79 -2.00 11.19
C SER A 109 -5.08 -0.74 11.70
N ARG A 110 -5.74 0.08 12.55
CA ARG A 110 -5.14 1.31 13.11
C ARG A 110 -4.75 1.21 14.58
N ASP A 111 -5.33 0.26 15.32
CA ASP A 111 -4.91 -0.05 16.68
C ASP A 111 -3.61 -0.90 16.71
N LYS A 112 -3.12 -1.30 15.53
CA LYS A 112 -1.89 -2.07 15.38
C LYS A 112 -0.69 -1.17 15.09
N PRO A 113 0.50 -1.57 15.55
CA PRO A 113 1.72 -0.87 15.21
C PRO A 113 1.90 -0.79 13.70
N VAL A 114 2.25 0.39 13.19
CA VAL A 114 2.60 0.60 11.78
C VAL A 114 4.07 0.28 11.62
N VAL A 115 4.37 -0.91 11.12
CA VAL A 115 5.75 -1.36 10.92
C VAL A 115 6.37 -0.69 9.69
N THR A 116 5.59 -0.45 8.65
CA THR A 116 6.09 -0.02 7.34
C THR A 116 6.71 1.37 7.35
N ALA A 117 6.06 2.34 7.99
CA ALA A 117 6.49 3.73 7.95
C ALA A 117 7.72 4.03 8.82
N MET A 118 7.99 3.21 9.83
CA MET A 118 9.06 3.41 10.81
C MET A 118 9.96 2.18 10.97
N ARG A 119 9.67 1.09 10.25
CA ARG A 119 10.28 -0.25 10.41
C ARG A 119 10.32 -0.76 11.86
N GLY A 120 9.48 -0.19 12.73
CA GLY A 120 9.31 -0.53 14.14
C GLY A 120 7.84 -0.70 14.49
N ASN A 121 7.56 -1.23 15.69
CA ASN A 121 6.20 -1.31 16.23
C ASN A 121 5.75 0.06 16.71
N THR A 122 5.45 0.98 15.80
CA THR A 122 5.11 2.37 16.08
C THR A 122 3.60 2.56 15.95
N ALA A 123 2.97 3.19 16.94
CA ALA A 123 1.55 3.53 16.87
C ALA A 123 1.30 4.49 15.70
N TRP A 124 0.13 4.41 15.08
CA TRP A 124 -0.21 5.28 13.96
C TRP A 124 -0.13 6.78 14.29
N THR A 125 -0.48 7.16 15.53
CA THR A 125 -0.37 8.53 16.05
C THR A 125 1.08 9.01 16.14
N ASP A 126 2.04 8.10 16.25
CA ASP A 126 3.45 8.38 16.47
C ASP A 126 4.27 8.36 15.17
N VAL A 127 3.60 8.18 14.03
CA VAL A 127 4.22 8.27 12.71
C VAL A 127 4.13 9.71 12.20
N PRO A 128 5.20 10.50 12.10
CA PRO A 128 5.17 11.90 11.67
C PRO A 128 5.14 12.02 10.14
N GLN A 129 4.12 11.43 9.53
CA GLN A 129 3.90 11.43 8.08
C GLN A 129 2.43 11.17 7.78
N ALA A 130 1.87 11.86 6.78
CA ALA A 130 0.53 11.56 6.28
C ALA A 130 0.51 10.17 5.64
N MET A 131 -0.46 9.34 6.04
CA MET A 131 -0.61 8.00 5.53
C MET A 131 -2.06 7.52 5.59
N SER A 132 -2.46 6.74 4.60
CA SER A 132 -3.75 6.08 4.51
C SER A 132 -3.58 4.57 4.59
N ILE A 133 -4.46 3.90 5.32
CA ILE A 133 -4.48 2.44 5.45
C ILE A 133 -5.84 1.93 4.96
N MET A 134 -5.83 1.13 3.87
CA MET A 134 -7.01 0.42 3.40
C MET A 134 -6.97 -1.01 3.90
N SER A 135 -7.86 -1.34 4.83
CA SER A 135 -7.96 -2.68 5.40
C SER A 135 -8.57 -3.68 4.42
N ARG A 136 -8.33 -4.96 4.65
CA ARG A 136 -8.99 -6.06 3.93
C ARG A 136 -10.51 -5.91 3.89
N GLN A 137 -11.12 -5.54 5.01
CA GLN A 137 -12.56 -5.36 5.09
C GLN A 137 -13.04 -4.22 4.19
N THR A 138 -12.33 -3.08 4.19
CA THR A 138 -12.62 -1.94 3.32
C THR A 138 -12.48 -2.31 1.84
N ILE A 139 -11.41 -3.04 1.48
CA ILE A 139 -11.17 -3.56 0.12
C ILE A 139 -12.33 -4.46 -0.31
N SER A 140 -12.75 -5.37 0.55
CA SER A 140 -13.87 -6.29 0.28
C SER A 140 -15.21 -5.55 0.19
N ASP A 141 -15.53 -4.67 1.14
CA ASP A 141 -16.81 -3.93 1.18
C ASP A 141 -17.00 -3.06 -0.08
N LEU A 142 -15.94 -2.43 -0.56
CA LEU A 142 -15.97 -1.61 -1.76
C LEU A 142 -15.79 -2.42 -3.07
N GLY A 143 -15.57 -3.74 -2.95
CA GLY A 143 -15.33 -4.60 -4.11
C GLY A 143 -14.11 -4.20 -4.93
N MET A 144 -13.05 -3.69 -4.26
CA MET A 144 -11.81 -3.23 -4.92
C MET A 144 -11.02 -4.41 -5.48
N ARG A 145 -10.52 -4.29 -6.71
CA ARG A 145 -9.74 -5.33 -7.40
C ARG A 145 -8.36 -4.87 -7.89
N GLY A 146 -8.12 -3.57 -7.95
CA GLY A 146 -6.88 -2.99 -8.41
C GLY A 146 -6.48 -1.72 -7.68
N MET A 147 -5.30 -1.21 -8.00
CA MET A 147 -4.77 0.00 -7.34
C MET A 147 -5.61 1.24 -7.61
N ALA A 148 -6.23 1.35 -8.79
CA ALA A 148 -7.11 2.48 -9.13
C ALA A 148 -8.34 2.57 -8.23
N ASP A 149 -8.87 1.43 -7.77
CA ASP A 149 -10.01 1.40 -6.84
C ASP A 149 -9.59 1.90 -5.45
N VAL A 150 -8.41 1.50 -4.99
CA VAL A 150 -7.85 1.91 -3.70
C VAL A 150 -7.59 3.42 -3.65
N THR A 151 -6.88 3.94 -4.65
CA THR A 151 -6.44 5.35 -4.65
C THR A 151 -7.60 6.34 -4.74
N ARG A 152 -8.75 5.94 -5.26
CA ARG A 152 -9.99 6.76 -5.27
C ARG A 152 -10.40 7.21 -3.86
N TYR A 153 -10.06 6.45 -2.83
CA TYR A 153 -10.39 6.72 -1.42
C TYR A 153 -9.19 7.17 -0.59
N VAL A 154 -8.10 7.58 -1.23
CA VAL A 154 -6.89 8.10 -0.58
C VAL A 154 -6.75 9.58 -0.92
N ALA A 155 -6.70 10.44 0.09
CA ALA A 155 -6.58 11.89 -0.10
C ALA A 155 -5.26 12.22 -0.81
N GLY A 156 -5.32 13.09 -1.84
CA GLY A 156 -4.14 13.57 -2.56
C GLY A 156 -3.47 12.57 -3.50
N VAL A 157 -4.13 11.42 -3.78
CA VAL A 157 -3.58 10.37 -4.64
C VAL A 157 -4.51 10.07 -5.80
N GLY A 158 -3.98 10.14 -7.01
CA GLY A 158 -4.63 9.67 -8.24
C GLY A 158 -4.00 8.38 -8.77
N MET A 159 -4.63 7.76 -9.75
CA MET A 159 -4.08 6.61 -10.46
C MET A 159 -4.31 6.76 -11.95
N ALA A 160 -3.22 6.83 -12.71
CA ALA A 160 -3.23 6.69 -14.16
C ALA A 160 -2.88 5.24 -14.55
N GLN A 161 -3.09 4.90 -15.81
CA GLN A 161 -2.79 3.55 -16.34
C GLN A 161 -1.64 3.57 -17.37
N GLY A 162 -0.85 4.64 -17.35
CA GLY A 162 0.17 4.85 -18.36
C GLY A 162 -0.41 4.70 -19.76
N GLU A 163 0.20 3.88 -20.56
CA GLU A 163 -0.25 3.57 -21.93
C GLU A 163 -1.30 2.44 -22.00
N GLY A 164 -2.13 2.27 -20.94
CA GLY A 164 -3.06 1.16 -20.81
C GLY A 164 -2.36 -0.15 -20.44
N ASN A 165 -1.22 -0.09 -19.74
CA ASN A 165 -0.38 -1.27 -19.51
C ASN A 165 0.26 -1.36 -18.12
N ARG A 166 -0.07 -0.45 -17.18
CA ARG A 166 0.53 -0.42 -15.84
C ARG A 166 -0.23 0.50 -14.89
N ASP A 167 -0.13 0.22 -13.60
CA ASP A 167 -0.48 1.18 -12.56
C ASP A 167 0.55 2.32 -12.52
N THR A 168 0.06 3.56 -12.42
CA THR A 168 0.88 4.76 -12.30
C THR A 168 0.26 5.68 -11.25
N PRO A 169 0.62 5.54 -9.97
CA PRO A 169 0.12 6.42 -8.92
C PRO A 169 0.65 7.84 -9.11
N ILE A 170 -0.20 8.81 -8.79
CA ILE A 170 0.11 10.24 -8.83
C ILE A 170 -0.09 10.75 -7.40
N PHE A 171 1.02 10.96 -6.68
CA PHE A 171 1.03 11.51 -5.34
C PHE A 171 1.35 12.99 -5.39
N ARG A 172 0.45 13.84 -4.89
CA ARG A 172 0.72 15.29 -4.78
C ARG A 172 1.22 15.91 -6.10
N GLY A 173 0.69 15.43 -7.25
CA GLY A 173 1.09 15.87 -8.59
C GLY A 173 2.29 15.16 -9.20
N ASN A 174 3.00 14.33 -8.46
CA ASN A 174 4.15 13.58 -8.96
C ASN A 174 3.75 12.13 -9.29
N ASN A 175 3.90 11.73 -10.54
CA ASN A 175 3.65 10.37 -10.97
C ASN A 175 4.90 9.50 -10.79
N SER A 176 4.70 8.24 -10.45
CA SER A 176 5.77 7.25 -10.34
C SER A 176 5.28 5.87 -10.73
N THR A 177 6.13 5.11 -11.40
CA THR A 177 5.87 3.70 -11.72
C THR A 177 6.72 2.75 -10.87
N SER A 178 7.64 3.27 -10.07
CA SER A 178 8.62 2.52 -9.30
C SER A 178 8.37 2.51 -7.79
N ASP A 179 7.36 3.22 -7.31
CA ASP A 179 7.12 3.42 -5.88
C ASP A 179 6.05 2.48 -5.32
N PHE A 180 6.05 1.24 -5.83
CA PHE A 180 5.32 0.12 -5.26
C PHE A 180 6.23 -0.77 -4.43
N PHE A 181 5.66 -1.32 -3.36
CA PHE A 181 6.32 -2.22 -2.44
C PHE A 181 5.42 -3.40 -2.10
N VAL A 182 6.03 -4.53 -1.76
CA VAL A 182 5.39 -5.73 -1.22
C VAL A 182 6.11 -6.06 0.08
N ASP A 183 5.38 -6.02 1.19
CA ASP A 183 5.89 -6.28 2.55
C ASP A 183 7.17 -5.48 2.88
N GLY A 184 7.25 -4.23 2.38
CA GLY A 184 8.36 -3.32 2.57
C GLY A 184 9.53 -3.50 1.60
N ILE A 185 9.50 -4.47 0.68
CA ILE A 185 10.49 -4.64 -0.39
C ILE A 185 9.95 -4.07 -1.70
N ARG A 186 10.80 -3.38 -2.45
CA ARG A 186 10.45 -2.71 -3.70
C ARG A 186 9.96 -3.68 -4.78
N ASP A 187 8.87 -3.30 -5.45
CA ASP A 187 8.21 -3.98 -6.58
C ASP A 187 8.00 -2.97 -7.73
N ASP A 188 9.09 -2.54 -8.35
CA ASP A 188 9.14 -1.41 -9.29
C ASP A 188 8.90 -1.78 -10.76
N ALA A 189 8.50 -3.00 -11.06
CA ALA A 189 8.13 -3.37 -12.42
C ALA A 189 6.80 -2.73 -12.85
N GLN A 190 6.67 -2.47 -14.15
CA GLN A 190 5.50 -1.80 -14.71
C GLN A 190 4.44 -2.81 -15.15
N TYR A 191 3.48 -3.13 -14.29
CA TYR A 191 2.33 -4.01 -14.58
C TYR A 191 1.09 -3.57 -13.78
N PHE A 192 -0.07 -4.18 -14.06
CA PHE A 192 -1.27 -4.00 -13.25
C PHE A 192 -1.29 -4.99 -12.09
N ARG A 193 -1.55 -4.50 -10.89
CA ARG A 193 -1.52 -5.26 -9.64
C ARG A 193 -2.92 -5.60 -9.18
N ASP A 194 -3.14 -6.88 -8.88
CA ASP A 194 -4.38 -7.36 -8.24
C ASP A 194 -4.28 -7.30 -6.71
N LEU A 195 -5.43 -7.40 -6.04
CA LEU A 195 -5.55 -7.36 -4.57
C LEU A 195 -5.89 -8.71 -3.96
N TYR A 196 -5.84 -9.80 -4.73
CA TYR A 196 -6.30 -11.13 -4.29
C TYR A 196 -5.57 -11.67 -3.06
N ASN A 197 -4.29 -11.36 -2.90
CA ASN A 197 -3.44 -11.80 -1.80
C ASN A 197 -3.09 -10.69 -0.80
N VAL A 198 -3.81 -9.56 -0.83
CA VAL A 198 -3.52 -8.38 -0.01
C VAL A 198 -4.33 -8.39 1.27
N GLU A 199 -3.67 -8.17 2.40
CA GLU A 199 -4.26 -7.96 3.72
C GLU A 199 -4.63 -6.49 3.96
N ARG A 200 -3.76 -5.58 3.55
CA ARG A 200 -3.99 -4.14 3.59
C ARG A 200 -3.09 -3.41 2.60
N ILE A 201 -3.51 -2.23 2.21
CA ILE A 201 -2.70 -1.29 1.45
C ILE A 201 -2.32 -0.14 2.37
N GLU A 202 -1.06 0.23 2.35
CA GLU A 202 -0.52 1.40 3.03
C GLU A 202 -0.03 2.39 1.98
N ALA A 203 -0.66 3.56 1.92
CA ALA A 203 -0.24 4.67 1.06
C ALA A 203 0.41 5.74 1.94
N LEU A 204 1.72 5.88 1.83
CA LEU A 204 2.49 6.89 2.55
C LEU A 204 2.73 8.07 1.62
N LYS A 205 2.39 9.28 2.08
CA LYS A 205 2.40 10.51 1.28
C LYS A 205 3.64 11.34 1.60
N GLY A 206 4.23 11.91 0.56
CA GLY A 206 5.55 12.52 0.64
C GLY A 206 6.70 11.49 0.62
N PRO A 207 7.90 11.92 0.24
CA PRO A 207 9.07 11.06 0.17
C PRO A 207 9.44 10.50 1.55
N ASN A 208 9.79 9.22 1.60
CA ASN A 208 10.31 8.55 2.79
C ASN A 208 11.50 7.66 2.38
N ALA A 209 12.56 8.30 1.88
CA ALA A 209 13.76 7.59 1.45
C ALA A 209 14.43 6.84 2.58
N MET A 210 14.30 7.31 3.82
CA MET A 210 14.83 6.65 5.01
C MET A 210 14.41 5.18 5.07
N ILE A 211 13.15 4.88 4.76
CA ILE A 211 12.59 3.53 4.82
C ILE A 211 12.66 2.82 3.46
N PHE A 212 12.39 3.55 2.38
CA PHE A 212 12.12 2.97 1.06
C PHE A 212 13.26 3.20 0.05
N GLY A 213 14.31 3.92 0.43
CA GLY A 213 15.43 4.22 -0.45
C GLY A 213 15.06 5.21 -1.56
N ARG A 214 15.61 4.99 -2.76
CA ARG A 214 15.41 5.85 -3.93
C ARG A 214 13.94 6.06 -4.27
N GLY A 215 13.61 7.19 -4.88
CA GLY A 215 12.26 7.49 -5.32
C GLY A 215 11.35 7.90 -4.16
N GLY A 216 10.09 7.45 -4.20
CA GLY A 216 9.07 7.97 -3.30
C GLY A 216 8.76 9.42 -3.63
N VAL A 217 8.87 9.76 -4.92
CA VAL A 217 8.83 11.12 -5.46
C VAL A 217 7.68 11.98 -4.92
N GLY A 218 6.51 11.40 -4.74
CA GLY A 218 5.36 12.03 -4.07
C GLY A 218 4.82 11.19 -2.94
N GLY A 219 5.22 9.93 -2.87
CA GLY A 219 4.76 8.93 -1.91
C GLY A 219 4.97 7.50 -2.39
N VAL A 220 4.60 6.51 -1.58
CA VAL A 220 4.74 5.10 -1.90
C VAL A 220 3.47 4.31 -1.57
N ILE A 221 3.24 3.22 -2.29
CA ILE A 221 2.19 2.25 -2.00
C ILE A 221 2.84 0.93 -1.58
N ASN A 222 2.60 0.50 -0.35
CA ASN A 222 3.02 -0.79 0.15
C ASN A 222 1.81 -1.74 0.23
N ARG A 223 1.91 -2.87 -0.47
CA ARG A 223 0.98 -3.99 -0.38
C ARG A 223 1.46 -4.93 0.71
N VAL A 224 0.74 -4.99 1.82
CA VAL A 224 0.99 -5.99 2.86
C VAL A 224 0.22 -7.25 2.50
N THR A 225 0.94 -8.34 2.27
CA THR A 225 0.36 -9.59 1.77
C THR A 225 -0.25 -10.44 2.88
N ARG A 226 -1.20 -11.28 2.52
CA ARG A 226 -1.73 -12.33 3.37
C ARG A 226 -0.74 -13.49 3.41
N GLN A 227 -0.01 -13.59 4.50
CA GLN A 227 0.97 -14.64 4.72
C GLN A 227 0.38 -15.76 5.60
N ALA A 228 1.03 -16.93 5.58
CA ALA A 228 0.70 -18.02 6.48
C ALA A 228 0.76 -17.54 7.94
N ASP A 229 -0.27 -17.85 8.69
CA ASP A 229 -0.38 -17.64 10.11
C ASP A 229 -1.04 -18.87 10.77
N TRP A 230 -1.08 -18.90 12.11
CA TRP A 230 -1.61 -20.05 12.86
C TRP A 230 -3.14 -19.99 13.02
N ARG A 231 -3.84 -19.20 12.17
CA ARG A 231 -5.30 -19.14 12.14
C ARG A 231 -5.83 -19.91 10.95
N ARG A 232 -6.78 -20.81 11.21
CA ARG A 232 -7.51 -21.48 10.14
C ARG A 232 -8.40 -20.47 9.42
N THR A 233 -8.23 -20.37 8.12
CA THR A 233 -9.07 -19.56 7.25
C THR A 233 -9.41 -20.39 6.01
N ARG A 234 -10.67 -20.48 5.67
CA ARG A 234 -11.13 -21.15 4.46
C ARG A 234 -12.24 -20.32 3.85
N ALA A 235 -11.92 -19.59 2.79
CA ALA A 235 -12.86 -18.72 2.10
C ALA A 235 -12.72 -18.87 0.60
N ILE A 236 -13.85 -18.94 -0.08
CA ILE A 236 -13.96 -18.89 -1.55
C ILE A 236 -14.95 -17.78 -1.87
N VAL A 237 -14.60 -16.95 -2.86
CA VAL A 237 -15.45 -15.87 -3.37
C VAL A 237 -15.69 -16.10 -4.85
N LEU A 238 -16.96 -16.19 -5.22
CA LEU A 238 -17.43 -16.23 -6.60
C LEU A 238 -18.02 -14.88 -6.95
N GLU A 239 -17.66 -14.33 -8.10
CA GLU A 239 -18.14 -13.03 -8.55
C GLU A 239 -18.56 -13.09 -10.00
N GLY A 240 -19.63 -12.38 -10.33
CA GLY A 240 -20.09 -12.19 -11.70
C GLY A 240 -20.71 -10.81 -11.87
N GLY A 241 -20.67 -10.28 -13.08
CA GLY A 241 -21.17 -8.92 -13.28
C GLY A 241 -21.30 -8.46 -14.73
N SER A 242 -21.46 -7.16 -14.88
CA SER A 242 -21.48 -6.48 -16.18
C SER A 242 -20.23 -6.79 -16.99
N TYR A 243 -20.35 -6.79 -18.31
CA TYR A 243 -19.25 -7.06 -19.25
C TYR A 243 -18.70 -8.49 -19.13
N ALA A 244 -19.62 -9.48 -19.02
CA ALA A 244 -19.30 -10.91 -18.89
C ALA A 244 -18.28 -11.21 -17.79
N ASP A 245 -18.20 -10.36 -16.75
CA ASP A 245 -17.26 -10.49 -15.65
C ASP A 245 -17.47 -11.78 -14.88
N ARG A 246 -16.41 -12.58 -14.75
CA ARG A 246 -16.36 -13.85 -14.03
C ARG A 246 -15.09 -13.91 -13.23
N ARG A 247 -15.22 -14.02 -11.93
CA ARG A 247 -14.05 -14.10 -11.04
C ARG A 247 -14.26 -15.13 -9.94
N VAL A 248 -13.21 -15.89 -9.65
CA VAL A 248 -13.13 -16.75 -8.48
C VAL A 248 -11.84 -16.42 -7.72
N SER A 249 -11.94 -16.35 -6.40
CA SER A 249 -10.75 -16.23 -5.55
C SER A 249 -10.86 -17.13 -4.33
N ALA A 250 -9.71 -17.61 -3.84
CA ALA A 250 -9.61 -18.50 -2.68
C ALA A 250 -8.57 -17.98 -1.70
N ASP A 251 -8.84 -18.18 -0.41
CA ASP A 251 -7.96 -17.91 0.71
C ASP A 251 -8.04 -19.08 1.70
N LEU A 252 -7.02 -19.90 1.68
CA LEU A 252 -6.96 -21.15 2.45
C LEU A 252 -5.72 -21.11 3.35
N SER A 253 -5.91 -21.07 4.67
CA SER A 253 -4.85 -21.08 5.68
C SER A 253 -5.08 -22.23 6.64
N GLU A 254 -4.04 -23.03 6.86
CA GLU A 254 -4.09 -24.18 7.76
C GLU A 254 -2.86 -24.20 8.68
N PRO A 255 -3.06 -24.22 10.01
CA PRO A 255 -1.99 -24.46 10.97
C PRO A 255 -1.76 -25.97 11.13
N PHE A 256 -0.49 -26.38 11.18
CA PHE A 256 -0.05 -27.74 11.50
C PHE A 256 0.71 -27.71 12.83
N GLY A 257 -0.01 -27.80 13.92
CA GLY A 257 0.51 -27.66 15.25
C GLY A 257 0.96 -26.22 15.57
N ALA A 258 1.85 -26.05 16.54
CA ALA A 258 2.32 -24.75 16.98
C ALA A 258 3.50 -24.21 16.15
N ALA A 259 4.22 -25.07 15.43
CA ALA A 259 5.46 -24.70 14.76
C ALA A 259 5.31 -24.36 13.28
N PHE A 260 4.31 -24.87 12.59
CA PHE A 260 4.18 -24.77 11.14
C PHE A 260 2.79 -24.30 10.73
N ALA A 261 2.72 -23.45 9.74
CA ALA A 261 1.47 -23.02 9.11
C ALA A 261 1.67 -22.80 7.61
N THR A 262 0.59 -23.02 6.85
CA THR A 262 0.56 -22.77 5.40
C THR A 262 -0.61 -21.86 5.04
N ARG A 263 -0.49 -21.11 3.95
CA ARG A 263 -1.60 -20.37 3.35
C ARG A 263 -1.45 -20.34 1.85
N VAL A 264 -2.56 -20.49 1.15
CA VAL A 264 -2.63 -20.36 -0.30
C VAL A 264 -3.70 -19.33 -0.63
N ASN A 265 -3.30 -18.29 -1.36
CA ASN A 265 -4.21 -17.36 -2.00
C ASN A 265 -4.20 -17.63 -3.51
N ALA A 266 -5.37 -17.64 -4.14
CA ALA A 266 -5.50 -17.84 -5.59
C ALA A 266 -6.59 -16.96 -6.18
N VAL A 267 -6.47 -16.66 -7.47
CA VAL A 267 -7.44 -15.89 -8.24
C VAL A 267 -7.46 -16.35 -9.70
N TYR A 268 -8.63 -16.36 -10.29
CA TYR A 268 -8.86 -16.39 -11.73
C TYR A 268 -9.95 -15.37 -12.08
N GLU A 269 -9.75 -14.61 -13.14
CA GLU A 269 -10.71 -13.63 -13.67
C GLU A 269 -10.65 -13.62 -15.18
N ASP A 270 -11.83 -13.68 -15.81
CA ASP A 270 -12.04 -13.41 -17.24
C ASP A 270 -13.20 -12.42 -17.39
N SER A 271 -12.99 -11.35 -18.14
CA SER A 271 -13.99 -10.30 -18.32
C SER A 271 -13.76 -9.55 -19.61
N ASP A 272 -14.86 -9.14 -20.24
CA ASP A 272 -14.85 -8.08 -21.24
C ASP A 272 -14.71 -6.71 -20.58
N SER A 273 -14.75 -5.66 -21.38
CA SER A 273 -14.73 -4.26 -20.94
C SER A 273 -15.92 -3.51 -21.52
N TYR A 274 -16.22 -2.34 -20.95
CA TYR A 274 -17.12 -1.38 -21.59
C TYR A 274 -16.52 -0.77 -22.87
N ARG A 275 -15.25 -1.01 -23.15
CA ARG A 275 -14.56 -0.59 -24.38
C ARG A 275 -14.70 -1.67 -25.44
N ASP A 276 -15.07 -1.26 -26.64
CA ASP A 276 -15.39 -2.17 -27.75
C ASP A 276 -14.18 -3.06 -28.10
N GLY A 277 -14.38 -4.38 -28.07
CA GLY A 277 -13.35 -5.38 -28.34
C GLY A 277 -12.25 -5.51 -27.25
N ALA A 278 -12.37 -4.80 -26.15
CA ALA A 278 -11.39 -4.92 -25.06
C ALA A 278 -11.80 -6.00 -24.05
N ARG A 279 -10.83 -6.83 -23.65
CA ARG A 279 -10.98 -7.93 -22.69
C ARG A 279 -9.82 -7.99 -21.73
N LYS A 280 -10.00 -8.73 -20.65
CA LYS A 280 -8.98 -8.97 -19.61
C LYS A 280 -9.10 -10.39 -19.08
N GLU A 281 -7.96 -11.08 -19.01
CA GLU A 281 -7.80 -12.33 -18.31
C GLU A 281 -6.65 -12.21 -17.31
N ARG A 282 -6.85 -12.65 -16.07
CA ARG A 282 -5.80 -12.71 -15.08
C ARG A 282 -5.93 -13.93 -14.18
N TYR A 283 -4.81 -14.41 -13.72
CA TYR A 283 -4.77 -15.46 -12.70
C TYR A 283 -3.51 -15.36 -11.86
N GLY A 284 -3.61 -15.84 -10.64
CA GLY A 284 -2.49 -15.83 -9.72
C GLY A 284 -2.64 -16.87 -8.62
N ILE A 285 -1.49 -17.30 -8.13
CA ILE A 285 -1.40 -18.18 -6.97
C ILE A 285 -0.24 -17.72 -6.08
N ASN A 286 -0.48 -17.68 -4.78
CA ASN A 286 0.50 -17.26 -3.79
C ASN A 286 0.48 -18.21 -2.58
N PRO A 287 1.17 -19.36 -2.65
CA PRO A 287 1.46 -20.21 -1.50
C PRO A 287 2.50 -19.55 -0.59
N THR A 288 2.23 -19.62 0.71
CA THR A 288 3.14 -19.15 1.76
C THR A 288 3.23 -20.15 2.89
N VAL A 289 4.36 -20.17 3.59
CA VAL A 289 4.63 -20.99 4.76
C VAL A 289 5.16 -20.14 5.89
N ALA A 290 4.88 -20.53 7.11
CA ALA A 290 5.45 -19.93 8.31
C ALA A 290 5.95 -21.02 9.26
N LEU A 291 7.12 -20.79 9.84
CA LEU A 291 7.77 -21.68 10.79
C LEU A 291 8.16 -20.89 12.02
N THR A 292 7.94 -21.44 13.22
CA THR A 292 8.52 -20.94 14.47
C THR A 292 9.71 -21.80 14.86
N ALA A 293 10.87 -21.18 15.10
CA ALA A 293 12.03 -21.81 15.71
C ALA A 293 12.15 -21.34 17.17
N GLY A 294 11.66 -22.17 18.07
CA GLY A 294 11.45 -21.79 19.46
C GLY A 294 10.41 -20.68 19.61
N THR A 295 10.49 -19.90 20.69
CA THR A 295 9.52 -18.84 21.01
C THR A 295 9.88 -17.47 20.45
N ARG A 296 11.07 -17.31 19.87
CA ARG A 296 11.64 -15.98 19.51
C ARG A 296 11.89 -15.78 18.04
N THR A 297 11.75 -16.81 17.20
CA THR A 297 12.04 -16.73 15.78
C THR A 297 10.84 -17.17 14.97
N VAL A 298 10.42 -16.33 14.03
CA VAL A 298 9.44 -16.67 13.00
C VAL A 298 10.10 -16.52 11.64
N MET A 299 10.08 -17.59 10.87
CA MET A 299 10.52 -17.60 9.48
C MET A 299 9.30 -17.69 8.58
N ARG A 300 9.30 -16.96 7.48
CA ARG A 300 8.26 -17.02 6.46
C ARG A 300 8.89 -17.17 5.11
N GLY A 301 8.26 -17.97 4.25
CA GLY A 301 8.62 -18.13 2.85
C GLY A 301 7.38 -18.07 2.00
N GLY A 302 7.50 -17.60 0.79
CA GLY A 302 6.38 -17.52 -0.13
C GLY A 302 6.85 -17.50 -1.58
N TYR A 303 5.92 -17.91 -2.45
CA TYR A 303 6.09 -17.79 -3.89
C TYR A 303 4.82 -17.19 -4.47
N GLU A 304 4.95 -16.31 -5.44
CA GLU A 304 3.85 -15.74 -6.21
C GLU A 304 4.08 -15.98 -7.69
N TYR A 305 3.09 -16.59 -8.35
CA TYR A 305 2.91 -16.50 -9.78
C TYR A 305 1.68 -15.66 -10.08
N PHE A 306 1.82 -14.64 -10.91
CA PHE A 306 0.72 -13.80 -11.33
C PHE A 306 0.85 -13.45 -12.81
N ARG A 307 -0.25 -13.56 -13.57
CA ARG A 307 -0.36 -13.12 -14.96
C ARG A 307 -1.55 -12.21 -15.16
N ASP A 308 -1.34 -11.16 -15.93
CA ASP A 308 -2.39 -10.23 -16.38
C ASP A 308 -2.22 -10.05 -17.89
N ALA A 309 -3.22 -10.52 -18.64
CA ALA A 309 -3.31 -10.37 -20.09
C ALA A 309 -4.57 -9.56 -20.41
N ARG A 310 -4.41 -8.47 -21.14
CA ARG A 310 -5.52 -7.59 -21.49
C ARG A 310 -5.32 -6.88 -22.83
N THR A 311 -6.41 -6.38 -23.39
CA THR A 311 -6.33 -5.40 -24.47
C THR A 311 -5.73 -4.10 -23.95
N ALA A 312 -4.68 -3.62 -24.58
CA ALA A 312 -4.06 -2.34 -24.27
C ALA A 312 -4.93 -1.22 -24.84
N ASP A 313 -5.54 -0.40 -23.97
CA ASP A 313 -6.41 0.70 -24.38
C ASP A 313 -5.83 2.04 -23.89
N ARG A 314 -5.57 2.95 -24.83
CA ARG A 314 -5.12 4.31 -24.52
C ARG A 314 -6.25 5.34 -24.48
N GLY A 315 -7.50 4.90 -24.67
CA GLY A 315 -8.67 5.76 -24.62
C GLY A 315 -8.95 6.49 -25.92
N VAL A 316 -9.38 7.74 -25.81
CA VAL A 316 -9.85 8.57 -26.94
C VAL A 316 -8.95 9.78 -27.15
N PRO A 317 -8.87 10.34 -28.38
CA PRO A 317 -8.12 11.57 -28.64
C PRO A 317 -8.83 12.81 -28.09
N SER A 318 -8.14 13.93 -28.10
CA SER A 318 -8.73 15.24 -27.84
C SER A 318 -9.32 15.87 -29.10
N PHE A 319 -10.29 16.77 -28.87
CA PHE A 319 -10.85 17.66 -29.88
C PHE A 319 -11.12 19.03 -29.26
N ARG A 320 -10.59 20.10 -29.85
CA ARG A 320 -10.76 21.49 -29.38
C ARG A 320 -10.46 21.68 -27.87
N GLY A 321 -9.37 21.11 -27.37
CA GLY A 321 -8.93 21.29 -26.00
C GLY A 321 -9.68 20.47 -24.94
N ALA A 322 -10.53 19.50 -25.35
CA ALA A 322 -11.29 18.60 -24.48
C ALA A 322 -11.23 17.16 -25.00
N PRO A 323 -11.58 16.15 -24.17
CA PRO A 323 -11.77 14.78 -24.65
C PRO A 323 -12.81 14.74 -25.77
N LEU A 324 -12.55 13.96 -26.82
CA LEU A 324 -13.52 13.79 -27.91
C LEU A 324 -14.85 13.27 -27.37
N GLY A 325 -15.93 13.98 -27.69
CA GLY A 325 -17.31 13.59 -27.34
C GLY A 325 -17.77 12.38 -28.18
N THR A 326 -17.57 11.17 -27.66
CA THR A 326 -17.93 9.90 -28.31
C THR A 326 -18.57 8.93 -27.32
N ALA A 327 -19.08 7.79 -27.83
CA ALA A 327 -19.55 6.71 -26.95
C ALA A 327 -18.41 6.24 -26.05
N PRO A 328 -18.65 5.95 -24.75
CA PRO A 328 -17.61 5.43 -23.84
C PRO A 328 -16.94 4.14 -24.34
N GLY A 329 -17.65 3.34 -25.15
CA GLY A 329 -17.14 2.11 -25.77
C GLY A 329 -16.15 2.32 -26.91
N ALA A 330 -16.19 3.46 -27.62
CA ALA A 330 -15.42 3.67 -28.84
C ALA A 330 -13.91 3.47 -28.65
N PHE A 331 -13.33 2.53 -29.39
CA PHE A 331 -11.90 2.20 -29.36
C PHE A 331 -11.18 2.90 -30.51
N PHE A 332 -10.16 3.70 -30.21
CA PHE A 332 -9.36 4.43 -31.20
C PHE A 332 -8.04 3.70 -31.45
N GLY A 333 -8.00 2.89 -32.50
CA GLY A 333 -6.87 2.04 -32.85
C GLY A 333 -7.34 0.70 -33.41
N ASN A 334 -6.76 -0.40 -32.92
CA ASN A 334 -7.16 -1.75 -33.30
C ASN A 334 -7.10 -2.64 -32.04
N ALA A 335 -8.26 -3.03 -31.51
CA ALA A 335 -8.34 -3.83 -30.28
C ALA A 335 -7.69 -5.22 -30.45
N ALA A 336 -7.80 -5.84 -31.64
CA ALA A 336 -7.20 -7.13 -31.94
C ALA A 336 -5.66 -7.07 -32.00
N GLU A 337 -5.11 -5.92 -32.40
CA GLU A 337 -3.67 -5.65 -32.46
C GLU A 337 -3.12 -4.98 -31.18
N SER A 338 -3.97 -4.78 -30.19
CA SER A 338 -3.59 -4.10 -28.95
C SER A 338 -3.60 -5.07 -27.78
N ARG A 339 -2.40 -5.40 -27.25
CA ARG A 339 -2.23 -6.38 -26.20
C ARG A 339 -1.21 -5.93 -25.16
N SER A 340 -1.53 -6.12 -23.89
CA SER A 340 -0.59 -6.04 -22.78
C SER A 340 -0.62 -7.37 -22.02
N ASP A 341 0.51 -8.05 -21.94
CA ASP A 341 0.67 -9.32 -21.23
C ASP A 341 1.84 -9.18 -20.25
N SER A 342 1.61 -9.48 -19.01
CA SER A 342 2.63 -9.38 -17.95
C SER A 342 2.58 -10.62 -17.07
N SER A 343 3.71 -11.29 -16.87
CA SER A 343 3.88 -12.37 -15.91
C SER A 343 4.90 -12.00 -14.83
N VAL A 344 4.59 -12.41 -13.61
CA VAL A 344 5.42 -12.17 -12.43
C VAL A 344 5.68 -13.50 -11.73
N HIS A 345 6.94 -13.81 -11.48
CA HIS A 345 7.41 -14.89 -10.64
C HIS A 345 8.19 -14.30 -9.48
N ALA A 346 7.75 -14.48 -8.24
CA ALA A 346 8.42 -13.87 -7.10
C ALA A 346 8.56 -14.85 -5.93
N GLY A 347 9.78 -15.07 -5.48
CA GLY A 347 10.11 -15.74 -4.24
C GLY A 347 10.37 -14.74 -3.13
N THR A 348 9.83 -14.96 -1.93
CA THR A 348 10.03 -14.14 -0.75
C THR A 348 10.50 -14.97 0.42
N ALA A 349 11.38 -14.40 1.25
CA ALA A 349 11.81 -14.96 2.51
C ALA A 349 11.85 -13.87 3.57
N ALA A 350 11.47 -14.21 4.80
CA ALA A 350 11.49 -13.29 5.92
C ALA A 350 11.89 -14.03 7.20
N VAL A 351 12.66 -13.36 8.05
CA VAL A 351 13.03 -13.83 9.38
C VAL A 351 12.79 -12.69 10.35
N ASP A 352 11.97 -12.94 11.36
CA ASP A 352 11.78 -12.06 12.50
C ASP A 352 12.34 -12.79 13.74
N HIS A 353 13.35 -12.20 14.39
CA HIS A 353 13.99 -12.77 15.58
C HIS A 353 14.02 -11.76 16.70
N GLN A 354 13.51 -12.16 17.85
CA GLN A 354 13.54 -11.38 19.07
C GLN A 354 14.71 -11.80 19.95
N PHE A 355 15.71 -10.93 20.10
CA PHE A 355 16.83 -11.14 20.99
C PHE A 355 16.41 -11.00 22.45
N ARG A 356 17.30 -11.40 23.37
CA ARG A 356 17.19 -11.02 24.79
C ARG A 356 17.26 -9.49 24.88
N HIS A 357 16.68 -8.91 25.93
CA HIS A 357 16.65 -7.45 26.15
C HIS A 357 15.82 -6.63 25.15
N GLY A 358 14.85 -7.24 24.44
CA GLY A 358 13.86 -6.51 23.64
C GLY A 358 14.30 -6.05 22.26
N TRP A 359 15.52 -6.38 21.81
CA TRP A 359 15.95 -6.11 20.44
C TRP A 359 15.29 -7.07 19.46
N THR A 360 14.96 -6.57 18.28
CA THR A 360 14.32 -7.36 17.21
C THR A 360 15.10 -7.21 15.91
N LEU A 361 15.49 -8.34 15.32
CA LEU A 361 15.99 -8.41 13.94
C LEU A 361 14.81 -8.70 13.01
N ARG A 362 14.71 -7.94 11.95
CA ARG A 362 13.83 -8.20 10.81
C ARG A 362 14.64 -8.30 9.55
N SER A 363 14.66 -9.46 8.91
CA SER A 363 15.31 -9.67 7.64
C SER A 363 14.27 -10.03 6.58
N ARG A 364 14.37 -9.44 5.41
CA ARG A 364 13.47 -9.64 4.28
C ARG A 364 14.28 -9.80 3.01
N ALA A 365 13.87 -10.73 2.16
CA ALA A 365 14.46 -10.90 0.83
C ALA A 365 13.35 -11.18 -0.20
N ARG A 366 13.52 -10.66 -1.40
CA ARG A 366 12.64 -10.92 -2.54
C ARG A 366 13.47 -11.05 -3.81
N VAL A 367 13.22 -12.14 -4.54
CA VAL A 367 13.75 -12.34 -5.90
C VAL A 367 12.54 -12.43 -6.83
N ALA A 368 12.49 -11.59 -7.86
CA ALA A 368 11.36 -11.55 -8.76
C ALA A 368 11.79 -11.41 -10.22
N GLY A 369 11.21 -12.23 -11.08
CA GLY A 369 11.28 -12.14 -12.53
C GLY A 369 9.97 -11.58 -13.10
N TYR A 370 10.10 -10.72 -14.09
CA TYR A 370 9.00 -10.08 -14.78
C TYR A 370 9.22 -10.15 -16.28
N ASP A 371 8.23 -10.69 -16.98
CA ASP A 371 8.18 -10.67 -18.43
C ASP A 371 6.96 -9.86 -18.87
N LYS A 372 7.19 -8.88 -19.73
CA LYS A 372 6.14 -8.01 -20.23
C LYS A 372 6.21 -7.88 -21.73
N PHE A 373 5.11 -8.15 -22.38
CA PHE A 373 4.84 -7.84 -23.78
C PHE A 373 3.77 -6.75 -23.87
N TYR A 374 4.00 -5.77 -24.72
CA TYR A 374 3.07 -4.70 -25.03
C TYR A 374 3.03 -4.45 -26.53
N GLN A 375 1.85 -4.37 -27.10
CA GLN A 375 1.59 -3.98 -28.46
C GLN A 375 0.34 -3.12 -28.49
N ASN A 376 0.34 -2.01 -29.23
CA ASN A 376 -0.82 -1.13 -29.27
C ASN A 376 -0.87 -0.31 -30.57
N VAL A 377 -2.07 -0.13 -31.11
CA VAL A 377 -2.43 0.87 -32.12
C VAL A 377 -3.32 1.89 -31.45
N PHE A 378 -2.99 3.17 -31.51
CA PHE A 378 -3.59 4.23 -30.71
C PHE A 378 -3.66 5.57 -31.44
N ALA A 379 -4.50 6.49 -30.94
CA ALA A 379 -4.58 7.86 -31.42
C ALA A 379 -3.28 8.63 -31.17
N ALA A 380 -2.58 9.03 -32.22
CA ALA A 380 -1.31 9.74 -32.18
C ALA A 380 -1.47 11.27 -32.27
N SER A 381 -2.64 11.76 -32.68
CA SER A 381 -2.93 13.19 -32.79
C SER A 381 -4.27 13.54 -32.14
N ALA A 382 -4.52 14.82 -31.92
CA ALA A 382 -5.87 15.33 -31.75
C ALA A 382 -6.70 15.07 -33.04
N VAL A 383 -8.02 15.08 -32.93
CA VAL A 383 -8.91 15.12 -34.09
C VAL A 383 -8.66 16.43 -34.82
N ASP A 384 -8.68 16.38 -36.13
CA ASP A 384 -8.47 17.54 -37.00
C ASP A 384 -9.51 18.66 -36.77
N SER A 385 -9.23 19.86 -37.30
CA SER A 385 -10.11 21.03 -37.11
C SER A 385 -11.54 20.82 -37.66
N THR A 386 -11.71 19.93 -38.64
CA THR A 386 -13.02 19.58 -39.23
C THR A 386 -13.80 18.57 -38.38
N GLY A 387 -13.18 17.91 -37.41
CA GLY A 387 -13.78 16.90 -36.55
C GLY A 387 -13.94 15.54 -37.24
N THR A 388 -13.29 15.30 -38.38
CA THR A 388 -13.57 14.13 -39.23
C THR A 388 -12.46 13.09 -39.24
N ARG A 389 -11.22 13.47 -38.94
CA ARG A 389 -10.06 12.58 -39.05
C ARG A 389 -9.15 12.63 -37.83
N VAL A 390 -8.49 11.50 -37.56
CA VAL A 390 -7.46 11.34 -36.51
C VAL A 390 -6.31 10.52 -37.06
N SER A 391 -5.09 10.82 -36.63
CA SER A 391 -3.93 10.00 -36.97
C SER A 391 -3.76 8.86 -35.93
N LEU A 392 -3.50 7.66 -36.42
CA LEU A 392 -3.13 6.49 -35.61
C LEU A 392 -1.66 6.14 -35.80
N ALA A 393 -1.02 5.70 -34.74
CA ALA A 393 0.32 5.13 -34.72
C ALA A 393 0.32 3.84 -33.88
N GLY A 394 1.43 3.11 -33.91
CA GLY A 394 1.53 1.91 -33.10
C GLY A 394 2.98 1.52 -32.82
N TYR A 395 3.16 0.66 -31.83
CA TYR A 395 4.43 0.01 -31.55
C TYR A 395 4.22 -1.26 -30.71
N ARG A 396 5.23 -2.10 -30.68
CA ARG A 396 5.35 -3.20 -29.71
C ARG A 396 6.60 -3.04 -28.87
N HIS A 397 6.54 -3.49 -27.63
CA HIS A 397 7.61 -3.37 -26.64
C HIS A 397 7.67 -4.63 -25.78
N THR A 398 8.84 -5.21 -25.65
CA THR A 398 9.12 -6.31 -24.73
C THR A 398 10.06 -5.82 -23.66
N THR A 399 9.73 -6.07 -22.40
CA THR A 399 10.58 -5.79 -21.25
C THR A 399 10.76 -7.06 -20.43
N THR A 400 12.01 -7.46 -20.19
CA THR A 400 12.36 -8.48 -19.21
C THR A 400 13.03 -7.82 -18.02
N ARG A 401 12.70 -8.25 -16.81
CA ARG A 401 13.32 -7.71 -15.61
C ARG A 401 13.54 -8.79 -14.56
N THR A 402 14.69 -8.73 -13.88
CA THR A 402 14.95 -9.52 -12.68
C THR A 402 15.40 -8.57 -11.57
N ASN A 403 14.73 -8.64 -10.42
CA ASN A 403 15.08 -7.93 -9.21
C ASN A 403 15.46 -8.95 -8.12
N ALA A 404 16.57 -8.71 -7.43
CA ALA A 404 16.93 -9.40 -6.20
C ALA A 404 17.28 -8.36 -5.15
N ILE A 405 16.49 -8.28 -4.07
CA ILE A 405 16.61 -7.26 -3.03
C ILE A 405 16.55 -7.95 -1.68
N ALA A 406 17.43 -7.57 -0.77
CA ALA A 406 17.42 -8.03 0.62
C ALA A 406 17.66 -6.85 1.57
N SER A 407 17.00 -6.86 2.71
CA SER A 407 17.20 -5.89 3.80
C SER A 407 17.25 -6.59 5.15
N ALA A 408 17.95 -5.98 6.09
CA ALA A 408 17.98 -6.39 7.48
C ALA A 408 17.96 -5.16 8.38
N ASP A 409 17.06 -5.17 9.37
CA ASP A 409 16.87 -4.10 10.33
C ASP A 409 16.98 -4.66 11.74
N VAL A 410 17.69 -3.96 12.60
CA VAL A 410 17.71 -4.22 14.04
C VAL A 410 17.06 -3.04 14.75
N THR A 411 16.04 -3.31 15.54
CA THR A 411 15.29 -2.30 16.30
C THR A 411 15.32 -2.64 17.79
N GLY A 412 15.43 -1.62 18.63
CA GLY A 412 15.41 -1.82 20.08
C GLY A 412 15.32 -0.49 20.83
N ALA A 413 15.03 -0.56 22.10
CA ALA A 413 15.01 0.59 22.99
C ALA A 413 16.30 0.69 23.82
N VAL A 414 16.86 1.89 23.90
CA VAL A 414 17.95 2.24 24.81
C VAL A 414 17.55 3.44 25.66
N HIS A 415 18.22 3.62 26.82
CA HIS A 415 17.97 4.75 27.70
C HIS A 415 19.26 5.51 27.94
N THR A 416 19.18 6.84 27.84
CA THR A 416 20.27 7.74 28.22
C THR A 416 19.76 8.64 29.35
N GLY A 417 20.13 8.32 30.60
CA GLY A 417 19.49 8.91 31.76
C GLY A 417 18.00 8.58 31.82
N GLY A 418 17.14 9.59 31.91
CA GLY A 418 15.68 9.45 31.91
C GLY A 418 15.03 9.46 30.50
N ILE A 419 15.82 9.59 29.43
CA ILE A 419 15.33 9.68 28.05
C ILE A 419 15.35 8.28 27.42
N ARG A 420 14.19 7.87 26.84
CA ARG A 420 14.07 6.64 26.05
C ARG A 420 14.31 6.94 24.57
N HIS A 421 15.07 6.08 23.91
CA HIS A 421 15.38 6.10 22.49
C HIS A 421 14.88 4.79 21.87
N ASP A 422 14.02 4.87 20.86
CA ASP A 422 13.65 3.72 20.03
C ASP A 422 14.52 3.77 18.75
N VAL A 423 15.60 2.99 18.77
CA VAL A 423 16.66 3.02 17.76
C VAL A 423 16.42 1.95 16.73
N MET A 424 16.64 2.29 15.45
CA MET A 424 16.70 1.37 14.33
C MET A 424 17.99 1.58 13.56
N VAL A 425 18.66 0.48 13.22
CA VAL A 425 19.78 0.45 12.28
C VAL A 425 19.53 -0.64 11.27
N GLY A 426 19.79 -0.35 10.00
CA GLY A 426 19.53 -1.32 8.96
C GLY A 426 20.41 -1.18 7.73
N THR A 427 20.32 -2.18 6.88
CA THR A 427 21.02 -2.25 5.59
C THR A 427 20.10 -2.81 4.52
N GLU A 428 20.33 -2.42 3.27
CA GLU A 428 19.64 -2.93 2.11
C GLU A 428 20.63 -3.12 0.95
N VAL A 429 20.53 -4.25 0.27
CA VAL A 429 21.30 -4.53 -0.94
C VAL A 429 20.38 -5.01 -2.03
N GLY A 430 20.70 -4.66 -3.28
CA GLY A 430 19.87 -5.07 -4.39
C GLY A 430 20.61 -5.10 -5.73
N ARG A 431 20.07 -5.93 -6.62
CA ARG A 431 20.49 -6.02 -8.01
C ARG A 431 19.28 -6.06 -8.92
N GLN A 432 19.33 -5.28 -9.99
CA GLN A 432 18.32 -5.23 -11.02
C GLN A 432 18.94 -5.43 -12.38
N LEU A 433 18.34 -6.29 -13.19
CA LEU A 433 18.66 -6.50 -14.60
C LEU A 433 17.41 -6.17 -15.42
N THR A 434 17.55 -5.37 -16.47
CA THR A 434 16.40 -4.97 -17.32
C THR A 434 16.83 -5.04 -18.78
N GLY A 435 16.07 -5.72 -19.62
CA GLY A 435 16.21 -5.73 -21.07
C GLY A 435 14.98 -5.11 -21.73
N ASN A 436 15.17 -4.26 -22.74
CA ASN A 436 14.09 -3.62 -23.48
C ASN A 436 14.31 -3.75 -24.97
N ILE A 437 13.25 -4.16 -25.70
CA ILE A 437 13.21 -4.17 -27.15
C ILE A 437 11.90 -3.51 -27.59
N ARG A 438 12.01 -2.47 -28.42
CA ARG A 438 10.84 -1.77 -29.02
C ARG A 438 10.95 -1.85 -30.55
N ASN A 439 9.79 -1.97 -31.22
CA ASN A 439 9.63 -1.88 -32.66
C ASN A 439 8.43 -1.02 -33.01
N THR A 440 8.58 -0.12 -33.94
CA THR A 440 7.54 0.76 -34.46
C THR A 440 6.61 -0.01 -35.42
N ALA A 441 5.30 0.28 -35.39
CA ALA A 441 4.33 -0.21 -36.36
C ALA A 441 4.46 0.57 -37.67
N TYR A 442 4.32 -0.14 -38.79
CA TYR A 442 4.25 0.42 -40.14
C TYR A 442 2.91 0.08 -40.78
N PHE A 443 2.30 1.03 -41.42
CA PHE A 443 1.00 0.91 -42.08
C PHE A 443 1.15 1.08 -43.58
N ALA A 444 0.40 0.31 -44.36
CA ALA A 444 0.36 0.46 -45.82
C ALA A 444 -0.30 1.80 -46.21
N SER A 445 0.30 2.49 -47.16
CA SER A 445 -0.27 3.69 -47.82
C SER A 445 0.02 3.70 -49.28
N ALA A 446 -0.64 4.59 -50.05
CA ALA A 446 -0.47 4.67 -51.51
C ALA A 446 0.97 5.01 -51.94
N GLY A 447 1.77 5.66 -51.08
CA GLY A 447 3.15 6.04 -51.33
C GLY A 447 4.19 5.10 -50.68
N GLY A 448 3.77 3.92 -50.19
CA GLY A 448 4.61 3.00 -49.44
C GLY A 448 4.19 2.87 -47.99
N GLU A 449 5.08 2.41 -47.10
CA GLU A 449 4.74 2.23 -45.70
C GLU A 449 5.02 3.49 -44.89
N VAL A 450 4.10 3.81 -43.98
CA VAL A 450 4.18 4.98 -43.09
C VAL A 450 4.08 4.54 -41.60
N THR A 451 4.61 5.33 -40.70
CA THR A 451 4.53 5.06 -39.25
C THR A 451 3.27 5.65 -38.59
N THR A 452 2.53 6.48 -39.35
CA THR A 452 1.31 7.13 -38.91
C THR A 452 0.32 7.16 -40.06
N VAL A 453 -0.92 6.74 -39.80
CA VAL A 453 -1.98 6.72 -40.81
C VAL A 453 -3.18 7.56 -40.38
N SER A 454 -3.74 8.37 -41.27
CA SER A 454 -4.95 9.16 -40.99
C SER A 454 -6.20 8.36 -41.33
N VAL A 455 -7.13 8.26 -40.37
CA VAL A 455 -8.38 7.49 -40.48
C VAL A 455 -9.59 8.36 -40.14
N PRO A 456 -10.81 8.01 -40.63
CA PRO A 456 -12.03 8.69 -40.18
C PRO A 456 -12.30 8.47 -38.69
N VAL A 457 -12.79 9.50 -38.02
CA VAL A 457 -13.24 9.41 -36.61
C VAL A 457 -14.41 8.44 -36.42
N SER A 458 -15.28 8.32 -37.46
CA SER A 458 -16.41 7.38 -37.47
C SER A 458 -15.98 5.90 -37.55
N ASN A 459 -14.78 5.62 -38.05
CA ASN A 459 -14.17 4.28 -38.07
C ASN A 459 -12.67 4.39 -37.80
N PRO A 460 -12.27 4.58 -36.53
CA PRO A 460 -10.89 4.87 -36.16
C PRO A 460 -10.04 3.58 -36.03
N LEU A 461 -10.03 2.78 -37.11
CA LEU A 461 -9.38 1.46 -37.18
C LEU A 461 -8.22 1.48 -38.18
N ALA A 462 -7.08 0.94 -37.80
CA ALA A 462 -5.96 0.64 -38.70
C ALA A 462 -5.26 -0.63 -38.28
N THR A 463 -4.82 -1.43 -39.26
CA THR A 463 -4.04 -2.65 -39.04
C THR A 463 -2.61 -2.42 -39.54
N PRO A 464 -1.57 -2.60 -38.68
CA PRO A 464 -0.19 -2.52 -39.12
C PRO A 464 0.15 -3.58 -40.19
N ALA A 465 0.90 -3.20 -41.21
CA ALA A 465 1.51 -4.14 -42.17
C ALA A 465 2.66 -4.93 -41.51
N GLY A 466 3.25 -4.39 -40.44
CA GLY A 466 4.28 -5.07 -39.66
C GLY A 466 4.90 -4.18 -38.58
N TYR A 467 5.76 -4.79 -37.76
CA TYR A 467 6.51 -4.11 -36.70
C TYR A 467 7.99 -4.27 -36.94
N ARG A 468 8.68 -3.18 -37.16
CA ARG A 468 10.12 -3.15 -37.43
C ARG A 468 10.80 -2.10 -36.58
N ARG A 469 12.12 -2.22 -36.44
CA ARG A 469 12.92 -1.26 -35.67
C ARG A 469 12.98 0.08 -36.40
N GLY A 470 12.50 1.13 -35.74
CA GLY A 470 12.66 2.51 -36.14
C GLY A 470 13.92 3.14 -35.52
N ALA A 471 14.29 4.33 -35.99
CA ALA A 471 15.50 5.02 -35.54
C ALA A 471 15.49 5.38 -34.04
N ALA A 472 14.31 5.63 -33.45
CA ALA A 472 14.14 6.01 -32.05
C ALA A 472 13.79 4.81 -31.13
N ASP A 473 13.72 3.58 -31.68
CA ASP A 473 13.30 2.42 -30.91
C ASP A 473 14.38 1.91 -29.95
N ALA A 474 13.94 1.38 -28.80
CA ALA A 474 14.84 0.83 -27.81
C ALA A 474 15.37 -0.55 -28.20
N ASN A 475 16.64 -0.81 -27.94
CA ASN A 475 17.26 -2.12 -27.86
C ASN A 475 18.43 -2.01 -26.86
N ASN A 476 18.13 -2.25 -25.60
CA ASN A 476 19.08 -1.95 -24.54
C ASN A 476 18.99 -2.91 -23.36
N ASP A 477 20.09 -2.99 -22.61
CA ASP A 477 20.17 -3.67 -21.32
C ASP A 477 20.66 -2.71 -20.25
N GLY A 478 19.99 -2.76 -19.11
CA GLY A 478 20.35 -2.05 -17.88
C GLY A 478 20.77 -3.04 -16.78
N ARG A 479 21.84 -2.74 -16.09
CA ARG A 479 22.25 -3.42 -14.86
C ARG A 479 22.46 -2.40 -13.77
N ALA A 480 21.70 -2.51 -12.69
CA ALA A 480 21.85 -1.68 -11.51
C ALA A 480 22.22 -2.53 -10.30
N THR A 481 23.12 -2.02 -9.47
CA THR A 481 23.36 -2.52 -8.12
C THR A 481 23.15 -1.39 -7.12
N MET A 482 22.54 -1.72 -6.01
CA MET A 482 22.26 -0.76 -4.93
C MET A 482 22.74 -1.33 -3.60
N ALA A 483 23.25 -0.46 -2.75
CA ALA A 483 23.59 -0.75 -1.37
C ALA A 483 23.23 0.47 -0.51
N ALA A 484 22.67 0.24 0.67
CA ALA A 484 22.32 1.29 1.59
C ALA A 484 22.58 0.88 3.03
N VAL A 485 22.92 1.87 3.85
CA VAL A 485 22.90 1.80 5.30
C VAL A 485 22.06 2.94 5.84
N TYR A 486 21.34 2.70 6.93
CA TYR A 486 20.46 3.70 7.51
C TYR A 486 20.33 3.51 9.02
N ALA A 487 20.10 4.63 9.70
CA ALA A 487 19.82 4.66 11.12
C ALA A 487 18.73 5.69 11.42
N GLN A 488 17.89 5.40 12.41
CA GLN A 488 16.85 6.29 12.90
C GLN A 488 16.75 6.17 14.41
N ASP A 489 16.52 7.29 15.06
CA ASP A 489 16.22 7.37 16.49
C ASP A 489 14.88 8.11 16.67
N GLN A 490 13.98 7.51 17.44
CA GLN A 490 12.80 8.19 17.97
C GLN A 490 13.04 8.44 19.46
N VAL A 491 13.31 9.69 19.78
CA VAL A 491 13.68 10.16 21.11
C VAL A 491 12.45 10.59 21.87
N HIS A 492 12.13 9.97 22.98
CA HIS A 492 11.02 10.34 23.88
C HIS A 492 11.50 11.42 24.87
N LEU A 493 11.50 12.67 24.45
CA LEU A 493 11.98 13.82 25.25
C LEU A 493 11.12 14.03 26.51
N SER A 494 9.83 13.73 26.42
CA SER A 494 8.90 13.72 27.55
C SER A 494 7.70 12.82 27.23
N THR A 495 6.75 12.69 28.14
CA THR A 495 5.49 11.96 27.91
C THR A 495 4.64 12.56 26.79
N ARG A 496 4.91 13.81 26.38
CA ARG A 496 4.15 14.54 25.38
C ARG A 496 4.97 15.00 24.17
N LEU A 497 6.28 14.90 24.21
CA LEU A 497 7.16 15.40 23.16
C LEU A 497 8.14 14.34 22.72
N GLU A 498 8.16 14.06 21.42
CA GLU A 498 9.07 13.12 20.79
C GLU A 498 9.75 13.77 19.59
N ALA A 499 10.99 13.41 19.34
CA ALA A 499 11.73 13.80 18.14
C ALA A 499 12.11 12.55 17.36
N VAL A 500 12.02 12.61 16.03
CA VAL A 500 12.49 11.56 15.12
C VAL A 500 13.60 12.14 14.26
N VAL A 501 14.76 11.48 14.26
CA VAL A 501 15.89 11.83 13.40
C VAL A 501 16.36 10.57 12.70
N GLY A 502 16.55 10.64 11.40
CA GLY A 502 17.01 9.50 10.60
C GLY A 502 17.92 9.95 9.46
N LEU A 503 18.82 9.09 9.09
CA LEU A 503 19.76 9.29 7.99
C LEU A 503 19.93 8.00 7.20
N ARG A 504 19.88 8.10 5.87
CA ARG A 504 20.16 6.99 4.98
C ARG A 504 21.21 7.41 3.96
N LEU A 505 22.19 6.55 3.76
CA LEU A 505 23.20 6.65 2.71
C LEU A 505 22.91 5.55 1.69
N ASP A 506 22.64 5.93 0.45
CA ASP A 506 22.45 5.04 -0.67
C ASP A 506 23.58 5.18 -1.69
N ARG A 507 24.02 4.07 -2.25
CA ARG A 507 24.94 4.01 -3.38
C ARG A 507 24.31 3.22 -4.51
N PHE A 508 24.21 3.84 -5.68
CA PHE A 508 23.72 3.24 -6.92
C PHE A 508 24.83 3.18 -7.94
N ASN A 509 25.04 2.01 -8.55
CA ASN A 509 25.91 1.84 -9.70
C ASN A 509 25.06 1.31 -10.84
N VAL A 510 24.94 2.06 -11.92
CA VAL A 510 24.14 1.69 -13.08
C VAL A 510 25.04 1.61 -14.30
N ARG A 511 24.88 0.53 -15.06
CA ARG A 511 25.45 0.34 -16.39
C ARG A 511 24.30 0.16 -17.36
N PHE A 512 24.40 0.83 -18.50
CA PHE A 512 23.39 0.82 -19.54
C PHE A 512 24.09 0.61 -20.90
N ASP A 513 23.73 -0.48 -21.57
CA ASP A 513 24.24 -0.86 -22.87
C ASP A 513 23.15 -0.60 -23.92
N ASP A 514 23.30 0.45 -24.75
CA ASP A 514 22.46 0.70 -25.92
C ASP A 514 23.00 -0.08 -27.11
N ARG A 515 22.37 -1.21 -27.40
CA ARG A 515 22.76 -2.09 -28.52
C ARG A 515 22.42 -1.48 -29.88
N ARG A 516 21.55 -0.47 -29.92
CA ARG A 516 21.18 0.22 -31.16
C ARG A 516 22.32 1.11 -31.66
N THR A 517 22.94 1.85 -30.75
CA THR A 517 24.04 2.77 -31.03
C THR A 517 25.42 2.17 -30.69
N GLN A 518 25.45 0.93 -30.15
CA GLN A 518 26.66 0.27 -29.62
C GLN A 518 27.33 1.11 -28.51
N SER A 519 26.59 1.93 -27.81
CA SER A 519 27.09 2.84 -26.80
C SER A 519 26.90 2.26 -25.40
N ARG A 520 27.85 2.56 -24.51
CA ARG A 520 27.80 2.20 -23.08
C ARG A 520 27.82 3.43 -22.22
N PHE A 521 26.91 3.49 -21.28
CA PHE A 521 26.80 4.57 -20.31
C PHE A 521 26.90 4.00 -18.89
N SER A 522 27.35 4.80 -17.95
CA SER A 522 27.35 4.41 -16.55
C SER A 522 27.15 5.62 -15.63
N SER A 523 26.46 5.43 -14.53
CA SER A 523 26.41 6.41 -13.46
C SER A 523 26.75 5.78 -12.11
N ARG A 524 27.28 6.60 -11.20
CA ARG A 524 27.53 6.24 -9.80
C ARG A 524 27.00 7.36 -8.95
N ASP A 525 25.85 7.11 -8.35
CA ASP A 525 25.20 8.08 -7.48
C ASP A 525 25.40 7.67 -6.02
N THR A 526 25.86 8.59 -5.19
CA THR A 526 25.88 8.43 -3.73
C THR A 526 25.06 9.56 -3.14
N VAL A 527 23.99 9.22 -2.46
CA VAL A 527 23.03 10.19 -1.94
C VAL A 527 22.80 9.98 -0.46
N VAL A 528 22.59 11.11 0.25
CA VAL A 528 22.28 11.13 1.68
C VAL A 528 20.88 11.69 1.87
N SER A 529 20.00 10.91 2.44
CA SER A 529 18.58 11.23 2.64
C SER A 529 18.29 11.42 4.13
N PRO A 530 18.30 12.66 4.64
CA PRO A 530 17.89 12.96 6.01
C PRO A 530 16.37 12.95 6.19
N ARG A 531 15.95 12.64 7.40
CA ARG A 531 14.60 12.81 7.92
C ARG A 531 14.65 13.40 9.31
N ALA A 532 13.81 14.39 9.58
CA ALA A 532 13.63 14.95 10.91
C ALA A 532 12.16 15.24 11.18
N ALA A 533 11.71 15.01 12.40
CA ALA A 533 10.35 15.35 12.81
C ALA A 533 10.27 15.62 14.30
N LEU A 534 9.29 16.43 14.68
CA LEU A 534 8.89 16.66 16.05
C LEU A 534 7.42 16.28 16.21
N ILE A 535 7.09 15.53 17.26
CA ILE A 535 5.75 15.03 17.56
C ILE A 535 5.34 15.54 18.93
N PHE A 536 4.24 16.29 18.99
CA PHE A 536 3.63 16.73 20.25
C PHE A 536 2.32 15.98 20.47
N LYS A 537 2.17 15.36 21.64
CA LYS A 537 1.01 14.56 22.06
C LYS A 537 0.22 15.32 23.13
N PRO A 538 -0.75 16.17 22.75
CA PRO A 538 -1.61 16.83 23.74
C PRO A 538 -2.44 15.83 24.54
N LEU A 539 -2.80 14.71 23.90
CA LEU A 539 -3.54 13.59 24.47
C LEU A 539 -2.85 12.27 24.06
N THR A 540 -3.09 11.19 24.80
CA THR A 540 -2.61 9.85 24.42
C THR A 540 -3.21 9.35 23.10
N SER A 541 -4.37 9.85 22.72
CA SER A 541 -5.10 9.53 21.49
C SER A 541 -4.89 10.55 20.37
N ALA A 542 -4.09 11.61 20.57
CA ALA A 542 -3.88 12.66 19.58
C ALA A 542 -2.41 13.10 19.51
N SER A 543 -1.97 13.40 18.29
CA SER A 543 -0.66 13.98 18.03
C SER A 543 -0.72 15.09 16.99
N VAL A 544 0.17 16.06 17.13
CA VAL A 544 0.50 17.08 16.12
C VAL A 544 1.97 16.92 15.81
N TYR A 545 2.34 16.95 14.54
CA TYR A 545 3.74 16.78 14.12
C TYR A 545 4.14 17.78 13.05
N GLY A 546 5.42 18.15 13.07
CA GLY A 546 6.11 18.79 11.97
C GLY A 546 7.20 17.88 11.44
N SER A 547 7.34 17.74 10.12
CA SER A 547 8.37 16.88 9.54
C SER A 547 9.03 17.48 8.31
N TYR A 548 10.29 17.08 8.12
CA TYR A 548 11.13 17.37 6.95
C TYR A 548 11.70 16.07 6.41
N THR A 549 11.55 15.83 5.12
CA THR A 549 12.09 14.65 4.45
C THR A 549 12.70 15.00 3.10
N LEU A 550 13.81 14.36 2.78
CA LEU A 550 14.53 14.50 1.52
C LEU A 550 14.71 13.13 0.88
N ALA A 551 14.41 13.01 -0.42
CA ALA A 551 14.64 11.82 -1.22
C ALA A 551 15.27 12.18 -2.56
N TYR A 552 15.90 11.19 -3.19
CA TYR A 552 16.53 11.32 -4.49
C TYR A 552 16.04 10.27 -5.47
N LEU A 553 15.97 10.65 -6.73
CA LEU A 553 15.79 9.74 -7.85
C LEU A 553 17.10 9.69 -8.63
N PRO A 554 17.78 8.52 -8.72
CA PRO A 554 19.04 8.38 -9.46
C PRO A 554 18.90 8.81 -10.91
N ARG A 555 19.99 9.27 -11.53
CA ARG A 555 19.98 9.80 -12.88
C ARG A 555 19.55 8.79 -13.96
N ALA A 556 19.73 7.50 -13.70
CA ALA A 556 19.24 6.43 -14.57
C ALA A 556 17.69 6.29 -14.57
N GLY A 557 16.98 7.18 -13.89
CA GLY A 557 15.53 7.27 -13.84
C GLY A 557 14.88 6.24 -12.92
N GLU A 558 13.54 6.25 -12.87
CA GLU A 558 12.73 5.38 -12.01
C GLU A 558 13.03 3.90 -12.22
N GLN A 559 13.23 3.49 -13.46
CA GLN A 559 13.45 2.09 -13.84
C GLN A 559 14.92 1.67 -13.85
N LEU A 560 15.86 2.60 -13.51
CA LEU A 560 17.31 2.40 -13.54
C LEU A 560 17.81 1.84 -14.89
N SER A 561 17.20 2.27 -15.99
CA SER A 561 17.50 1.78 -17.35
C SER A 561 17.39 2.88 -18.41
N SER A 562 17.71 4.14 -18.03
CA SER A 562 17.63 5.31 -18.91
C SER A 562 18.84 6.23 -18.66
N LEU A 563 19.94 5.97 -19.40
CA LEU A 563 21.12 6.83 -19.42
C LEU A 563 21.43 7.26 -20.86
N SER A 564 21.98 8.46 -20.97
CA SER A 564 22.44 9.04 -22.22
C SER A 564 23.77 9.81 -22.01
N LEU A 565 24.41 10.19 -23.10
CA LEU A 565 25.63 11.01 -23.03
C LEU A 565 25.39 12.35 -22.28
N THR A 566 24.21 12.92 -22.45
CA THR A 566 23.87 14.25 -21.89
C THR A 566 23.44 14.22 -20.43
N ASN A 567 22.97 13.09 -19.91
CA ASN A 567 22.45 13.02 -18.53
C ASN A 567 23.25 12.18 -17.55
N GLN A 568 24.19 11.31 -18.01
CA GLN A 568 24.89 10.36 -17.14
C GLN A 568 25.77 11.02 -16.05
N ALA A 569 26.20 12.26 -16.25
CA ALA A 569 27.06 13.00 -15.34
C ALA A 569 26.30 14.05 -14.49
N LEU A 570 25.00 14.21 -14.69
CA LEU A 570 24.19 15.17 -13.93
C LEU A 570 23.81 14.61 -12.55
N ASP A 571 23.54 15.53 -11.59
CA ASP A 571 23.11 15.17 -10.25
C ASP A 571 21.72 14.51 -10.24
N PRO A 572 21.44 13.58 -9.31
CA PRO A 572 20.11 13.01 -9.10
C PRO A 572 19.01 14.04 -8.86
N GLU A 573 17.78 13.74 -9.30
CA GLU A 573 16.63 14.57 -8.98
C GLU A 573 16.37 14.55 -7.47
N ARG A 574 15.96 15.68 -6.92
CA ARG A 574 15.77 15.90 -5.48
C ARG A 574 14.32 16.23 -5.16
N PHE A 575 13.77 15.57 -4.14
CA PHE A 575 12.41 15.78 -3.63
C PHE A 575 12.47 16.18 -2.17
N VAL A 576 11.99 17.38 -1.84
CA VAL A 576 11.93 17.91 -0.48
C VAL A 576 10.48 18.05 -0.07
N ASN A 577 10.09 17.44 1.05
CA ASN A 577 8.76 17.59 1.64
C ASN A 577 8.87 18.20 3.03
N THR A 578 8.10 19.25 3.26
CA THR A 578 7.82 19.79 4.59
C THR A 578 6.35 19.58 4.88
N GLU A 579 6.02 19.08 6.07
CA GLU A 579 4.67 18.72 6.42
C GLU A 579 4.36 19.08 7.88
N LEU A 580 3.17 19.64 8.11
CA LEU A 580 2.56 19.85 9.41
C LEU A 580 1.29 19.03 9.45
N GLY A 581 1.17 18.09 10.38
CA GLY A 581 0.01 17.22 10.45
C GLY A 581 -0.53 17.03 11.85
N ALA A 582 -1.76 16.53 11.91
CA ALA A 582 -2.43 16.15 13.14
C ALA A 582 -3.12 14.79 12.95
N LYS A 583 -3.11 13.97 13.99
CA LYS A 583 -3.77 12.67 14.04
C LYS A 583 -4.54 12.56 15.34
N TRP A 584 -5.75 12.05 15.26
CA TRP A 584 -6.62 11.94 16.43
C TRP A 584 -7.50 10.70 16.35
N GLN A 585 -7.55 9.97 17.44
CA GLN A 585 -8.42 8.81 17.67
C GLN A 585 -9.45 9.17 18.78
N PRO A 586 -10.54 9.91 18.44
CA PRO A 586 -11.51 10.40 19.43
C PRO A 586 -12.23 9.26 20.15
N ALA A 587 -12.37 8.11 19.52
CA ALA A 587 -13.00 6.92 20.06
C ALA A 587 -12.32 5.66 19.50
N ARG A 588 -12.54 4.52 20.15
CA ARG A 588 -12.08 3.23 19.61
C ARG A 588 -12.67 3.01 18.23
N GLY A 589 -11.79 2.70 17.27
CA GLY A 589 -12.20 2.41 15.89
C GLY A 589 -12.46 3.63 15.02
N VAL A 590 -12.30 4.88 15.49
CA VAL A 590 -12.37 6.10 14.68
C VAL A 590 -11.01 6.78 14.64
N ALA A 591 -10.54 7.12 13.44
CA ALA A 591 -9.30 7.83 13.25
C ALA A 591 -9.48 8.99 12.26
N LEU A 592 -8.99 10.15 12.66
CA LEU A 592 -9.00 11.40 11.90
C LEU A 592 -7.55 11.84 11.65
N SER A 593 -7.25 12.32 10.46
CA SER A 593 -5.98 12.95 10.15
C SER A 593 -6.13 14.17 9.27
N ALA A 594 -5.23 15.12 9.48
CA ALA A 594 -5.08 16.31 8.67
C ALA A 594 -3.58 16.53 8.39
N ALA A 595 -3.22 16.97 7.19
CA ALA A 595 -1.86 17.33 6.84
C ALA A 595 -1.84 18.54 5.90
N LEU A 596 -1.02 19.52 6.24
CA LEU A 596 -0.60 20.62 5.38
C LEU A 596 0.81 20.30 4.88
N TYR A 597 1.05 20.43 3.60
CA TYR A 597 2.35 20.06 3.04
C TYR A 597 2.83 21.01 1.94
N GLN A 598 4.13 21.04 1.74
CA GLN A 598 4.79 21.54 0.55
C GLN A 598 5.80 20.52 0.07
N LEU A 599 5.63 20.06 -1.16
CA LEU A 599 6.54 19.16 -1.87
C LEU A 599 7.19 19.94 -3.02
N THR A 600 8.53 19.91 -3.09
CA THR A 600 9.31 20.51 -4.19
C THR A 600 10.15 19.43 -4.88
N ARG A 601 10.22 19.51 -6.21
CA ARG A 601 11.07 18.70 -7.07
C ARG A 601 12.09 19.61 -7.73
N GLY A 602 13.37 19.33 -7.53
CA GLY A 602 14.49 20.06 -8.10
C GLY A 602 15.43 19.11 -8.86
N ASN A 603 16.44 19.69 -9.50
CA ASN A 603 17.39 18.99 -10.37
C ASN A 603 16.69 18.25 -11.54
N VAL A 604 15.62 18.83 -12.08
CA VAL A 604 14.95 18.29 -13.26
C VAL A 604 15.81 18.56 -14.50
N VAL A 605 15.98 17.54 -15.34
CA VAL A 605 16.76 17.64 -16.57
C VAL A 605 15.92 18.28 -17.67
N VAL A 606 16.44 19.37 -18.24
CA VAL A 606 15.88 20.03 -19.43
C VAL A 606 16.97 20.26 -20.47
N ALA A 607 16.60 20.46 -21.72
CA ALA A 607 17.52 20.90 -22.74
C ALA A 607 18.00 22.32 -22.41
N ASP A 608 19.31 22.59 -22.60
CA ASP A 608 19.88 23.91 -22.42
C ASP A 608 19.25 24.90 -23.47
N PRO A 609 18.62 26.02 -23.04
CA PRO A 609 18.04 26.97 -23.97
C PRO A 609 19.03 27.61 -24.93
N LEU A 610 20.31 27.62 -24.58
CA LEU A 610 21.41 28.20 -25.41
C LEU A 610 22.05 27.16 -26.32
N ASP A 611 22.02 25.88 -25.94
CA ASP A 611 22.57 24.76 -26.72
C ASP A 611 21.73 23.51 -26.48
N VAL A 612 20.76 23.25 -27.34
CA VAL A 612 19.79 22.13 -27.24
C VAL A 612 20.45 20.75 -27.28
N THR A 613 21.74 20.66 -27.64
CA THR A 613 22.51 19.40 -27.59
C THR A 613 22.99 19.06 -26.18
N ARG A 614 22.88 20.01 -25.24
CA ARG A 614 23.26 19.85 -23.83
C ARG A 614 22.03 19.76 -22.94
N SER A 615 22.20 19.15 -21.78
CA SER A 615 21.17 19.12 -20.73
C SER A 615 21.68 19.89 -19.51
N ILE A 616 20.76 20.64 -18.89
CA ILE A 616 20.99 21.35 -17.64
C ILE A 616 19.97 20.94 -16.58
N LEU A 617 20.27 21.26 -15.31
CA LEU A 617 19.40 21.02 -14.18
C LEU A 617 18.64 22.30 -13.80
N VAL A 618 17.34 22.17 -13.59
CA VAL A 618 16.48 23.28 -13.15
C VAL A 618 15.62 22.87 -11.96
N ASP A 619 15.10 23.83 -11.20
CA ASP A 619 13.98 23.61 -10.30
C ASP A 619 12.74 23.31 -11.12
N GLY A 620 12.07 22.20 -10.81
CA GLY A 620 11.01 21.68 -11.69
C GLY A 620 9.61 22.02 -11.23
N GLU A 621 9.23 21.57 -10.03
CA GLU A 621 7.83 21.52 -9.62
C GLU A 621 7.68 21.83 -8.13
N ARG A 622 6.53 22.42 -7.77
CA ARG A 622 6.14 22.62 -6.38
C ARG A 622 4.65 22.36 -6.23
N THR A 623 4.29 21.54 -5.24
CA THR A 623 2.90 21.32 -4.85
C THR A 623 2.71 21.69 -3.39
N ARG A 624 1.62 22.43 -3.10
CA ARG A 624 1.13 22.73 -1.75
C ARG A 624 -0.26 22.19 -1.60
N GLY A 625 -0.61 21.72 -0.42
CA GLY A 625 -1.94 21.17 -0.23
C GLY A 625 -2.33 20.93 1.21
N LEU A 626 -3.62 20.64 1.34
CA LEU A 626 -4.29 20.15 2.56
C LEU A 626 -4.90 18.79 2.26
N GLU A 627 -4.65 17.82 3.11
CA GLU A 627 -5.24 16.49 3.08
C GLU A 627 -6.00 16.22 4.37
N LEU A 628 -7.24 15.76 4.27
CA LEU A 628 -8.08 15.37 5.41
C LEU A 628 -8.58 13.95 5.20
N GLU A 629 -8.52 13.14 6.25
CA GLU A 629 -9.05 11.78 6.22
C GLU A 629 -9.80 11.46 7.51
N ALA A 630 -10.91 10.74 7.36
CA ALA A 630 -11.70 10.18 8.43
C ALA A 630 -12.01 8.71 8.12
N THR A 631 -11.78 7.82 9.06
CA THR A 631 -12.13 6.41 8.87
C THR A 631 -12.49 5.76 10.19
N GLY A 632 -13.42 4.82 10.13
CA GLY A 632 -13.71 3.95 11.25
C GLY A 632 -15.19 3.69 11.47
N HIS A 633 -15.49 3.09 12.62
CA HIS A 633 -16.85 2.80 13.07
C HIS A 633 -17.34 3.92 13.96
N VAL A 634 -18.21 4.79 13.41
CA VAL A 634 -18.85 5.88 14.18
C VAL A 634 -19.80 5.29 15.25
N THR A 635 -20.47 4.20 14.89
CA THR A 635 -21.25 3.36 15.81
C THR A 635 -21.03 1.89 15.46
N ASN A 636 -21.55 0.96 16.26
CA ASN A 636 -21.51 -0.49 15.95
C ASN A 636 -22.24 -0.84 14.63
N ARG A 637 -23.03 0.08 14.07
CA ARG A 637 -23.79 -0.13 12.82
C ARG A 637 -23.34 0.75 11.68
N TRP A 638 -22.51 1.76 11.93
CA TRP A 638 -22.14 2.76 10.92
C TRP A 638 -20.64 2.90 10.77
N THR A 639 -20.15 2.53 9.60
CA THR A 639 -18.74 2.64 9.19
C THR A 639 -18.60 3.74 8.16
N VAL A 640 -17.58 4.59 8.31
CA VAL A 640 -17.27 5.71 7.41
C VAL A 640 -15.82 5.63 6.96
N LEU A 641 -15.59 5.95 5.69
CA LEU A 641 -14.29 6.26 5.11
C LEU A 641 -14.44 7.53 4.28
N GLY A 642 -13.79 8.60 4.68
CA GLY A 642 -13.81 9.89 4.00
C GLY A 642 -12.38 10.37 3.71
N ALA A 643 -12.18 10.95 2.53
CA ALA A 643 -10.93 11.58 2.13
C ALA A 643 -11.22 12.86 1.35
N TYR A 644 -10.48 13.91 1.65
CA TYR A 644 -10.51 15.18 0.92
C TYR A 644 -9.10 15.70 0.72
N ALA A 645 -8.81 16.24 -0.46
CA ALA A 645 -7.57 16.95 -0.72
C ALA A 645 -7.84 18.26 -1.48
N TYR A 646 -7.15 19.31 -1.05
CA TYR A 646 -6.91 20.53 -1.81
C TYR A 646 -5.45 20.56 -2.24
N GLN A 647 -5.17 20.80 -3.53
CA GLN A 647 -3.82 20.76 -4.08
C GLN A 647 -3.59 21.89 -5.07
N ASP A 648 -2.51 22.65 -4.92
CA ASP A 648 -2.02 23.62 -5.91
C ASP A 648 -0.60 23.26 -6.32
N GLY A 649 -0.47 22.70 -7.53
CA GLY A 649 0.80 22.26 -8.09
C GLY A 649 1.18 23.08 -9.31
N ARG A 650 2.42 23.59 -9.32
CA ARG A 650 2.94 24.47 -10.35
C ARG A 650 4.31 24.06 -10.84
N ILE A 651 4.54 24.21 -12.14
CA ILE A 651 5.87 24.23 -12.73
C ILE A 651 6.57 25.51 -12.27
N THR A 652 7.73 25.39 -11.63
CA THR A 652 8.45 26.55 -11.07
C THR A 652 9.42 27.20 -12.06
N THR A 653 9.99 26.39 -12.96
CA THR A 653 10.90 26.83 -14.01
C THR A 653 10.46 26.28 -15.34
N ARG A 654 10.59 27.02 -16.43
CA ARG A 654 10.26 26.54 -17.77
C ARG A 654 10.96 25.20 -18.08
N LEU A 655 10.19 24.17 -18.39
CA LEU A 655 10.71 22.84 -18.73
C LEU A 655 10.92 22.64 -20.24
N SER A 656 10.13 23.32 -21.07
CA SER A 656 10.23 23.30 -22.53
C SER A 656 9.55 24.50 -23.15
N ALA A 657 9.56 24.60 -24.48
CA ALA A 657 8.82 25.65 -25.20
C ALA A 657 7.31 25.61 -24.92
N SER A 658 6.73 24.41 -24.78
CA SER A 658 5.31 24.19 -24.52
C SER A 658 4.94 24.10 -23.05
N VAL A 659 5.92 24.07 -22.12
CA VAL A 659 5.71 23.96 -20.68
C VAL A 659 6.38 25.14 -19.97
N PRO A 660 5.69 26.29 -19.88
CA PRO A 660 6.22 27.49 -19.25
C PRO A 660 6.23 27.39 -17.71
N ALA A 661 7.01 28.26 -17.07
CA ALA A 661 6.87 28.49 -15.63
C ALA A 661 5.46 28.99 -15.31
N GLY A 662 4.90 28.55 -14.18
CA GLY A 662 3.54 28.86 -13.75
C GLY A 662 2.47 27.88 -14.27
N ALA A 663 2.79 27.01 -15.24
CA ALA A 663 1.85 25.97 -15.71
C ALA A 663 1.42 25.06 -14.55
N THR A 664 0.16 24.63 -14.59
CA THR A 664 -0.40 23.69 -13.58
C THR A 664 0.11 22.28 -13.85
N LEU A 665 0.41 21.53 -12.81
CA LEU A 665 0.80 20.11 -12.95
C LEU A 665 -0.33 19.30 -13.58
N ALA A 666 0.05 18.41 -14.50
CA ALA A 666 -0.89 17.53 -15.17
C ALA A 666 -1.53 16.52 -14.19
N GLN A 667 -2.76 16.12 -14.44
CA GLN A 667 -3.52 15.10 -13.70
C GLN A 667 -3.67 15.42 -12.19
N LEU A 668 -3.44 16.66 -11.78
CA LEU A 668 -3.56 17.12 -10.39
C LEU A 668 -4.88 17.88 -10.20
N PRO A 669 -5.90 17.28 -9.56
CA PRO A 669 -7.13 17.98 -9.27
C PRO A 669 -6.92 18.98 -8.14
N ARG A 670 -7.45 20.19 -8.30
CA ARG A 670 -7.42 21.20 -7.24
C ARG A 670 -8.21 20.77 -6.02
N HIS A 671 -9.35 20.10 -6.24
CA HIS A 671 -10.18 19.50 -5.20
C HIS A 671 -10.49 18.06 -5.55
N SER A 672 -10.31 17.15 -4.62
CA SER A 672 -10.79 15.79 -4.69
C SER A 672 -11.46 15.40 -3.37
N PHE A 673 -12.53 14.64 -3.48
CA PHE A 673 -13.32 14.19 -2.34
C PHE A 673 -13.82 12.77 -2.58
N SER A 674 -13.77 11.94 -1.55
CA SER A 674 -14.42 10.63 -1.55
C SER A 674 -15.02 10.36 -0.17
N LEU A 675 -16.20 9.77 -0.17
CA LEU A 675 -16.90 9.37 1.03
C LEU A 675 -17.57 8.02 0.81
N TRP A 676 -17.28 7.07 1.66
CA TRP A 676 -17.96 5.79 1.75
C TRP A 676 -18.65 5.67 3.10
N ASN A 677 -19.90 5.21 3.07
CA ASN A 677 -20.70 4.90 4.23
C ASN A 677 -21.25 3.47 4.11
N LYS A 678 -21.14 2.69 5.19
CA LYS A 678 -21.79 1.39 5.32
C LYS A 678 -22.63 1.40 6.58
N TYR A 679 -23.93 1.14 6.45
CA TYR A 679 -24.86 1.10 7.55
C TYR A 679 -25.52 -0.28 7.68
N THR A 680 -25.39 -0.90 8.84
CA THR A 680 -26.01 -2.19 9.18
C THR A 680 -27.45 -1.95 9.63
N VAL A 681 -28.39 -2.25 8.74
CA VAL A 681 -29.83 -2.05 8.96
C VAL A 681 -30.36 -3.11 9.91
N THR A 682 -30.06 -4.39 9.63
CA THR A 682 -30.39 -5.53 10.47
C THR A 682 -29.14 -6.40 10.68
N ARG A 683 -29.24 -7.46 11.48
CA ARG A 683 -28.13 -8.42 11.62
C ARG A 683 -27.74 -9.11 10.31
N GLN A 684 -28.65 -9.14 9.34
CA GLN A 684 -28.48 -9.82 8.07
C GLN A 684 -28.25 -8.89 6.89
N VAL A 685 -28.66 -7.59 7.00
CA VAL A 685 -28.64 -6.65 5.88
C VAL A 685 -27.86 -5.39 6.24
N ALA A 686 -26.92 -5.03 5.38
CA ALA A 686 -26.27 -3.72 5.42
C ALA A 686 -26.33 -3.04 4.04
N LEU A 687 -26.35 -1.72 4.05
CA LEU A 687 -26.33 -0.87 2.86
C LEU A 687 -25.03 -0.08 2.81
N GLY A 688 -24.48 0.07 1.61
CA GLY A 688 -23.33 0.89 1.33
C GLY A 688 -23.65 1.99 0.34
N ALA A 689 -23.08 3.17 0.54
CA ALA A 689 -23.16 4.29 -0.41
C ALA A 689 -21.82 5.02 -0.48
N ALA A 690 -21.37 5.32 -1.69
CA ALA A 690 -20.17 6.11 -1.92
C ALA A 690 -20.46 7.32 -2.80
N LEU A 691 -19.74 8.40 -2.54
CA LEU A 691 -19.68 9.57 -3.38
C LEU A 691 -18.22 9.92 -3.62
N SER A 692 -17.84 10.15 -4.88
CA SER A 692 -16.50 10.62 -5.26
C SER A 692 -16.61 11.82 -6.19
N HIS A 693 -15.80 12.84 -5.94
CA HIS A 693 -15.70 14.06 -6.75
C HIS A 693 -14.25 14.37 -7.08
N ARG A 694 -14.02 14.86 -8.28
CA ARG A 694 -12.75 15.43 -8.73
C ARG A 694 -13.02 16.69 -9.54
N SER A 695 -12.31 17.79 -9.21
CA SER A 695 -12.29 18.99 -10.07
C SER A 695 -11.67 18.67 -11.43
N ASP A 696 -11.78 19.60 -12.36
CA ASP A 696 -11.09 19.53 -13.65
C ASP A 696 -9.56 19.42 -13.48
N VAL A 697 -8.92 18.81 -14.47
CA VAL A 697 -7.46 18.67 -14.53
C VAL A 697 -6.99 18.83 -15.97
N PHE A 698 -5.74 19.26 -16.14
CA PHE A 698 -5.09 19.23 -17.45
C PHE A 698 -4.58 17.81 -17.77
N ALA A 699 -4.72 17.42 -19.03
CA ALA A 699 -4.25 16.12 -19.53
C ALA A 699 -2.72 16.01 -19.52
N ALA A 700 -2.03 17.11 -19.88
CA ALA A 700 -0.58 17.21 -19.93
C ALA A 700 -0.10 18.55 -19.37
N ALA A 701 1.20 18.69 -19.16
CA ALA A 701 1.81 19.86 -18.50
C ALA A 701 1.79 21.14 -19.37
N ASP A 702 1.48 21.03 -20.66
CA ASP A 702 1.28 22.17 -21.57
C ASP A 702 -0.06 22.90 -21.35
N ASN A 703 -0.94 22.35 -20.53
CA ASN A 703 -2.25 22.86 -20.15
C ASN A 703 -3.21 23.15 -21.34
N THR A 704 -3.05 22.44 -22.45
CA THR A 704 -3.84 22.67 -23.68
C THR A 704 -5.13 21.86 -23.72
N VAL A 705 -5.22 20.74 -23.00
CA VAL A 705 -6.40 19.86 -22.95
C VAL A 705 -6.87 19.71 -21.51
N THR A 706 -8.16 20.01 -21.27
CA THR A 706 -8.80 19.91 -19.95
C THR A 706 -9.73 18.71 -19.89
N LEU A 707 -9.54 17.87 -18.87
CA LEU A 707 -10.50 16.82 -18.48
C LEU A 707 -11.51 17.43 -17.51
N PRO A 708 -12.80 17.47 -17.84
CA PRO A 708 -13.83 18.11 -17.01
C PRO A 708 -13.96 17.47 -15.64
N ALA A 709 -14.40 18.28 -14.68
CA ALA A 709 -14.80 17.82 -13.35
C ALA A 709 -15.94 16.80 -13.40
N TYR A 710 -15.95 15.88 -12.45
CA TYR A 710 -17.06 14.93 -12.31
C TYR A 710 -17.38 14.60 -10.87
N THR A 711 -18.61 14.16 -10.65
CA THR A 711 -19.10 13.54 -9.42
C THR A 711 -19.72 12.20 -9.78
N ARG A 712 -19.35 11.15 -9.05
CA ARG A 712 -19.82 9.78 -9.23
C ARG A 712 -20.37 9.24 -7.91
N GLY A 713 -21.53 8.58 -7.99
CA GLY A 713 -22.14 7.85 -6.88
C GLY A 713 -22.07 6.34 -7.12
N ASP A 714 -21.79 5.57 -6.07
CA ASP A 714 -21.78 4.11 -6.07
C ASP A 714 -22.64 3.59 -4.92
N GLY A 715 -23.18 2.38 -5.06
CA GLY A 715 -24.03 1.73 -4.05
C GLY A 715 -23.61 0.30 -3.77
N ALA A 716 -23.92 -0.23 -2.58
CA ALA A 716 -23.72 -1.61 -2.26
C ALA A 716 -24.82 -2.17 -1.36
N LEU A 717 -25.15 -3.43 -1.52
CA LEU A 717 -26.06 -4.19 -0.67
C LEU A 717 -25.32 -5.42 -0.15
N PHE A 718 -25.36 -5.66 1.14
CA PHE A 718 -24.77 -6.83 1.80
C PHE A 718 -25.89 -7.66 2.45
N VAL A 719 -25.87 -8.95 2.18
CA VAL A 719 -26.85 -9.89 2.76
C VAL A 719 -26.10 -11.08 3.35
N THR A 720 -26.19 -11.26 4.66
CA THR A 720 -25.69 -12.44 5.36
C THR A 720 -26.77 -13.51 5.32
N LEU A 721 -26.58 -14.52 4.46
CA LEU A 721 -27.53 -15.62 4.25
C LEU A 721 -27.42 -16.67 5.36
N SER A 722 -26.22 -16.93 5.83
CA SER A 722 -25.92 -17.80 6.97
C SER A 722 -24.59 -17.41 7.62
N ARG A 723 -24.18 -18.08 8.71
CA ARG A 723 -22.84 -17.89 9.31
C ARG A 723 -21.69 -18.22 8.33
N HIS A 724 -21.96 -18.94 7.27
CA HIS A 724 -20.98 -19.41 6.29
C HIS A 724 -21.12 -18.73 4.92
N LEU A 725 -22.24 -18.07 4.64
CA LEU A 725 -22.56 -17.57 3.31
C LEU A 725 -23.00 -16.12 3.35
N GLN A 726 -22.34 -15.28 2.58
CA GLN A 726 -22.63 -13.87 2.42
C GLN A 726 -22.73 -13.51 0.93
N ALA A 727 -23.75 -12.78 0.54
CA ALA A 727 -23.90 -12.16 -0.77
C ALA A 727 -23.66 -10.65 -0.69
N GLN A 728 -23.06 -10.09 -1.73
CA GLN A 728 -22.81 -8.65 -1.86
C GLN A 728 -23.05 -8.21 -3.30
N LEU A 729 -23.86 -7.17 -3.47
CA LEU A 729 -24.07 -6.49 -4.75
C LEU A 729 -23.42 -5.12 -4.70
N ASN A 730 -22.50 -4.84 -5.61
CA ASN A 730 -21.91 -3.51 -5.81
C ASN A 730 -22.42 -2.94 -7.14
N VAL A 731 -22.89 -1.69 -7.12
CA VAL A 731 -23.28 -0.93 -8.30
C VAL A 731 -22.40 0.31 -8.39
N GLU A 732 -21.58 0.37 -9.42
CA GLU A 732 -20.70 1.51 -9.67
C GLU A 732 -21.35 2.50 -10.62
N ASN A 733 -21.08 3.80 -10.44
CA ASN A 733 -21.62 4.88 -11.29
C ASN A 733 -23.14 4.78 -11.44
N VAL A 734 -23.88 4.77 -10.33
CA VAL A 734 -25.34 4.57 -10.28
C VAL A 734 -26.08 5.54 -11.21
N THR A 735 -25.61 6.79 -11.30
CA THR A 735 -26.20 7.84 -12.15
C THR A 735 -25.81 7.72 -13.62
N ASN A 736 -24.97 6.76 -14.01
CA ASN A 736 -24.44 6.58 -15.35
C ASN A 736 -23.79 7.85 -15.92
N ARG A 737 -23.03 8.58 -15.07
CA ARG A 737 -22.32 9.81 -15.46
C ARG A 737 -21.23 9.48 -16.47
N ARG A 738 -21.16 10.24 -17.58
CA ARG A 738 -20.01 10.23 -18.49
C ARG A 738 -18.91 11.13 -17.94
N TYR A 739 -17.67 10.64 -17.89
CA TYR A 739 -16.52 11.38 -17.39
C TYR A 739 -15.22 10.86 -18.00
N ALA A 740 -14.15 11.65 -17.94
CA ALA A 740 -12.80 11.22 -18.25
C ALA A 740 -12.10 10.83 -16.95
N LEU A 741 -11.51 9.64 -16.90
CA LEU A 741 -10.89 9.12 -15.69
C LEU A 741 -9.46 9.67 -15.48
N PHE A 742 -8.61 9.55 -16.49
CA PHE A 742 -7.23 10.08 -16.53
C PHE A 742 -6.78 10.24 -17.99
N ALA A 743 -5.58 10.78 -18.21
CA ALA A 743 -4.93 10.81 -19.51
C ALA A 743 -3.46 10.39 -19.41
N HIS A 744 -2.94 9.71 -20.43
CA HIS A 744 -1.51 9.50 -20.61
C HIS A 744 -0.86 10.71 -21.32
N SER A 745 -1.59 11.31 -22.22
CA SER A 745 -1.23 12.51 -22.98
C SER A 745 -2.48 13.26 -23.40
N ASN A 746 -2.34 14.39 -24.07
CA ASN A 746 -3.48 15.15 -24.62
C ASN A 746 -4.39 14.32 -25.56
N ASN A 747 -3.86 13.26 -26.18
CA ASN A 747 -4.58 12.46 -27.18
C ASN A 747 -4.78 10.99 -26.74
N ASN A 748 -4.54 10.67 -25.49
CA ASN A 748 -4.75 9.34 -24.92
C ASN A 748 -5.50 9.48 -23.59
N ILE A 749 -6.81 9.71 -23.69
CA ILE A 749 -7.69 10.04 -22.57
C ILE A 749 -8.63 8.86 -22.33
N THR A 750 -8.58 8.26 -21.12
CA THR A 750 -9.41 7.12 -20.76
C THR A 750 -10.78 7.58 -20.29
N PRO A 751 -11.88 7.21 -20.98
CA PRO A 751 -13.23 7.42 -20.50
C PRO A 751 -13.47 6.65 -19.20
N GLY A 752 -14.31 7.20 -18.32
CA GLY A 752 -14.77 6.48 -17.14
C GLY A 752 -15.79 5.40 -17.47
N SER A 753 -15.83 4.33 -16.69
CA SER A 753 -16.80 3.24 -16.86
C SER A 753 -18.24 3.75 -16.76
N PRO A 754 -19.14 3.36 -17.65
CA PRO A 754 -20.58 3.51 -17.46
C PRO A 754 -21.06 2.77 -16.19
N ARG A 755 -22.35 2.87 -15.88
CA ARG A 755 -22.94 2.11 -14.78
C ARG A 755 -22.69 0.62 -14.97
N SER A 756 -22.17 -0.03 -13.92
CA SER A 756 -21.90 -1.45 -13.90
C SER A 756 -22.29 -2.07 -12.55
N ALA A 757 -22.62 -3.34 -12.55
CA ALA A 757 -23.00 -4.07 -11.34
C ALA A 757 -22.19 -5.36 -11.21
N ARG A 758 -21.87 -5.74 -9.99
CA ARG A 758 -21.17 -6.98 -9.64
C ARG A 758 -21.83 -7.62 -8.42
N LEU A 759 -22.13 -8.90 -8.56
CA LEU A 759 -22.61 -9.76 -7.48
C LEU A 759 -21.45 -10.65 -7.04
N SER A 760 -21.17 -10.69 -5.75
CA SER A 760 -20.22 -11.63 -5.15
C SER A 760 -20.89 -12.49 -4.09
N VAL A 761 -20.51 -13.76 -4.04
CA VAL A 761 -20.91 -14.70 -3.01
C VAL A 761 -19.66 -15.24 -2.33
N THR A 762 -19.56 -15.00 -1.04
CA THR A 762 -18.46 -15.47 -0.19
C THR A 762 -18.92 -16.64 0.65
N ALA A 763 -18.26 -17.79 0.48
CA ALA A 763 -18.41 -18.98 1.32
C ALA A 763 -17.22 -19.08 2.30
N ARG A 764 -17.51 -19.30 3.59
CA ARG A 764 -16.50 -19.56 4.65
C ARG A 764 -16.83 -20.88 5.34
N PHE A 765 -15.84 -21.77 5.55
CA PHE A 765 -16.04 -23.12 6.10
C PHE A 765 -14.85 -23.63 6.92
#